data_5fe35665d2c6297cfe7c91296bab4444
#
_entry.id   5fe35665d2c6297cfe7c91296bab4444
#
_cell.length_a   1.000
_cell.length_b   1.000
_cell.length_c   1.000
_cell.angle_alpha   90.00
_cell.angle_beta   90.00
_cell.angle_gamma   90.00
#
_symmetry.space_group_name_H-M   'P 1'
#
loop_
_entity.id
_entity.type
_entity.pdbx_description
1 polymer ?
#
loop_
_entity_poly.entity_id
_entity_poly.type
_entity_poly.pdbx_seq_one_letter_code
_entity_poly.pdbx_strand_id
1 'polypeptide(L)'
;MKKVVLLAAATAIFSAVDAQVPTTPIGITNPEGYQTTSFYISGNGEKAIAGFKKEESVKFLLYEKKGNKFADGEAVPFLDQLIADKKNPTTPSLSHDGTRIYFSAKNENGDNDIFYADKDKGKWAEPVNMGEAINTSANETYPSVSSDGLSIYFIRPAKDAKDSRCGTIFTSTRTPYGEWSEAVALVEPLNLGCETAPYIAPDNKTLYMSSMREGGKGGFDIYYANKVSPLYWILPIALDTINTSNDELFPVYNAGSNKLTYQFRDPKNKKVVTFADVTISSKLLPSENCRYYGKIIDQETQKPMAANIEVSDAFSSGVIATFTNDNETGVYDFVLPKDKRNVFLDYSAQNYSHTILDKNVTQKEEKIDASLFKNVQLTLNIYDQAMFDPLETNITVKVDGATENIKPEKMDIGRYKMTLPIGKNYKIYLTQDLYEDYVMDFDLTRKVQFQEFERDAELVSMKENLTINVDGVTEPIEIEITNLSTKDHYVTTVTTDKNGKAVVPVRKGDKYEINIMPKGYTFYNETLDLSKENKRIVLAKLEKLQADSKMELENITFATNSADIASSSYEELNRLVDLLKLNDQFKVEISAHTDDKGADAYNMKLSDRRANSVVNYLRLKGIPSNRLVAKGYGKTKPLVPNTNDENRAKNRRVEFKIIGTDL
;
A
#
# COMPACT_ATOMS: atom_id res chain seq x y z
N MET A 1 -7.31 -54.18 36.08
CA MET A 1 -5.96 -54.66 35.77
C MET A 1 -5.01 -53.49 35.93
N LYS A 2 -3.98 -53.72 36.71
CA LYS A 2 -3.08 -52.76 37.38
C LYS A 2 -2.33 -51.84 36.43
N LYS A 3 -2.40 -50.51 36.69
CA LYS A 3 -1.45 -49.52 36.13
C LYS A 3 -0.13 -49.64 36.91
N VAL A 4 0.96 -49.78 36.16
CA VAL A 4 2.30 -49.60 36.69
C VAL A 4 2.75 -48.20 36.28
N VAL A 5 2.92 -47.33 37.28
CA VAL A 5 3.60 -46.06 37.17
C VAL A 5 5.05 -46.28 37.56
N LEU A 6 5.97 -46.18 36.61
CA LEU A 6 7.41 -46.19 36.93
C LEU A 6 7.80 -44.73 37.31
N LEU A 7 8.04 -44.53 38.60
CA LEU A 7 8.75 -43.37 39.12
C LEU A 7 10.26 -43.69 39.04
N ALA A 8 11.01 -43.05 38.17
CA ALA A 8 12.46 -43.09 38.20
C ALA A 8 12.96 -41.95 39.09
N ALA A 9 13.25 -42.25 40.33
CA ALA A 9 13.95 -41.35 41.26
C ALA A 9 15.45 -41.35 40.89
N ALA A 10 15.92 -40.25 40.27
CA ALA A 10 17.35 -39.97 40.15
C ALA A 10 17.79 -39.21 41.42
N THR A 11 18.24 -39.92 42.42
CA THR A 11 18.93 -39.35 43.58
C THR A 11 20.36 -38.99 43.17
N ALA A 12 20.60 -37.72 42.82
CA ALA A 12 21.93 -37.15 42.72
C ALA A 12 22.35 -36.64 44.11
N ILE A 13 23.28 -37.38 44.73
CA ILE A 13 23.93 -36.95 45.97
C ILE A 13 24.86 -35.81 45.61
N PHE A 14 24.47 -34.58 45.91
CA PHE A 14 25.40 -33.43 45.90
C PHE A 14 25.74 -33.14 47.35
N SER A 15 27.03 -33.25 47.69
CA SER A 15 27.62 -32.76 48.92
C SER A 15 27.36 -31.25 49.06
N ALA A 16 26.75 -30.84 50.15
CA ALA A 16 26.59 -29.43 50.51
C ALA A 16 27.97 -28.80 50.71
N VAL A 17 28.46 -28.13 49.72
CA VAL A 17 29.45 -27.08 49.90
C VAL A 17 28.58 -25.81 50.06
N ASP A 18 28.68 -25.15 51.21
CA ASP A 18 28.18 -23.79 51.39
C ASP A 18 28.86 -22.89 50.36
N ALA A 19 28.24 -22.72 49.21
CA ALA A 19 28.74 -21.88 48.19
C ALA A 19 28.65 -20.42 48.70
N GLN A 20 29.76 -19.85 49.08
CA GLN A 20 29.83 -18.37 49.17
C GLN A 20 29.48 -17.82 47.79
N VAL A 21 28.30 -17.26 47.68
CA VAL A 21 27.83 -16.58 46.45
C VAL A 21 28.79 -15.45 46.17
N PRO A 22 29.48 -15.42 45.02
CA PRO A 22 30.36 -14.31 44.69
C PRO A 22 29.48 -13.08 44.51
N THR A 23 29.47 -12.20 45.50
CA THR A 23 28.77 -10.93 45.46
C THR A 23 29.57 -9.94 44.62
N THR A 24 29.26 -9.87 43.35
CA THR A 24 29.74 -8.75 42.52
C THR A 24 28.74 -7.62 42.68
N PRO A 25 29.16 -6.45 43.21
CA PRO A 25 28.25 -5.31 43.30
C PRO A 25 27.69 -4.95 41.91
N ILE A 26 26.40 -4.62 41.84
CA ILE A 26 25.74 -4.22 40.59
C ILE A 26 26.24 -2.94 39.95
N GLY A 27 27.32 -2.36 40.50
CA GLY A 27 28.02 -1.20 39.91
C GLY A 27 27.26 0.12 40.04
N ILE A 28 26.22 0.22 40.88
CA ILE A 28 25.62 1.51 41.29
C ILE A 28 26.24 2.01 42.58
N THR A 29 26.32 3.34 42.72
CA THR A 29 26.78 4.00 43.94
C THR A 29 25.58 4.50 44.74
N ASN A 30 25.43 4.07 45.99
CA ASN A 30 24.39 4.59 46.86
C ASN A 30 24.63 6.09 47.15
N PRO A 31 23.59 6.92 47.14
CA PRO A 31 23.67 8.25 47.68
C PRO A 31 24.15 8.22 49.14
N GLU A 32 24.86 9.27 49.61
CA GLU A 32 25.48 9.30 50.92
C GLU A 32 24.46 9.05 52.07
N GLY A 33 24.69 7.99 52.80
CA GLY A 33 23.87 7.57 53.94
C GLY A 33 22.58 6.85 53.57
N TYR A 34 22.30 6.60 52.27
CA TYR A 34 21.16 5.82 51.80
C TYR A 34 21.52 4.36 51.60
N GLN A 35 20.53 3.47 51.80
CA GLN A 35 20.62 2.07 51.45
C GLN A 35 19.70 1.76 50.27
N THR A 36 20.13 0.93 49.34
CA THR A 36 19.30 0.47 48.22
C THR A 36 18.18 -0.41 48.75
N THR A 37 16.95 -0.14 48.35
CA THR A 37 15.73 -0.90 48.75
C THR A 37 15.11 -1.67 47.62
N SER A 38 15.26 -1.20 46.41
CA SER A 38 14.77 -1.87 45.17
C SER A 38 15.74 -1.62 44.03
N PHE A 39 15.75 -2.52 43.07
CA PHE A 39 16.57 -2.42 41.89
C PHE A 39 15.87 -3.14 40.73
N TYR A 40 15.86 -2.55 39.56
CA TYR A 40 15.33 -3.13 38.35
C TYR A 40 16.17 -2.71 37.14
N ILE A 41 16.40 -3.62 36.22
CA ILE A 41 17.13 -3.38 34.98
C ILE A 41 16.16 -3.49 33.82
N SER A 42 16.23 -2.59 32.85
CA SER A 42 15.49 -2.72 31.58
C SER A 42 15.83 -4.03 30.88
N GLY A 43 14.91 -4.58 30.12
CA GLY A 43 15.08 -5.88 29.46
C GLY A 43 16.28 -5.92 28.49
N ASN A 44 16.64 -4.77 27.88
CA ASN A 44 17.83 -4.64 27.04
C ASN A 44 19.15 -4.44 27.85
N GLY A 45 19.03 -4.25 29.15
CA GLY A 45 20.19 -4.07 30.05
C GLY A 45 20.88 -2.71 29.99
N GLU A 46 20.30 -1.71 29.33
CA GLU A 46 20.92 -0.41 29.12
C GLU A 46 20.53 0.63 30.20
N LYS A 47 19.40 0.46 30.86
CA LYS A 47 18.92 1.34 31.94
C LYS A 47 18.62 0.56 33.20
N ALA A 48 18.76 1.22 34.34
CA ALA A 48 18.36 0.66 35.62
C ALA A 48 17.66 1.71 36.47
N ILE A 49 16.65 1.30 37.26
CA ILE A 49 16.05 2.15 38.28
C ILE A 49 16.31 1.55 39.65
N ALA A 50 16.74 2.39 40.59
CA ALA A 50 16.99 1.96 41.96
C ALA A 50 16.26 2.86 42.96
N GLY A 51 15.68 2.26 43.98
CA GLY A 51 15.08 2.92 45.13
C GLY A 51 16.06 2.92 46.30
N PHE A 52 16.13 4.02 47.00
CA PHE A 52 17.01 4.25 48.14
C PHE A 52 16.23 4.74 49.34
N LYS A 53 16.62 4.31 50.55
CA LYS A 53 15.99 4.75 51.78
C LYS A 53 17.06 5.17 52.82
N LYS A 54 16.81 6.31 53.47
CA LYS A 54 17.55 6.79 54.65
C LYS A 54 16.51 7.26 55.65
N GLU A 55 16.38 6.55 56.79
CA GLU A 55 15.31 6.80 57.76
C GLU A 55 13.90 6.80 57.09
N GLU A 56 13.19 7.93 57.09
CA GLU A 56 11.91 8.11 56.44
C GLU A 56 12.04 8.69 55.01
N SER A 57 13.25 9.07 54.57
CA SER A 57 13.49 9.64 53.26
C SER A 57 13.67 8.53 52.23
N VAL A 58 12.93 8.64 51.10
CA VAL A 58 12.99 7.72 49.97
C VAL A 58 13.44 8.53 48.73
N LYS A 59 14.22 7.92 47.86
CA LYS A 59 14.60 8.45 46.56
C LYS A 59 14.59 7.37 45.52
N PHE A 60 14.28 7.75 44.25
CA PHE A 60 14.45 6.88 43.10
C PHE A 60 15.37 7.53 42.09
N LEU A 61 16.34 6.77 41.62
CA LEU A 61 17.29 7.25 40.59
C LEU A 61 17.23 6.29 39.39
N LEU A 62 17.22 6.89 38.19
CA LEU A 62 17.36 6.21 36.93
C LEU A 62 18.80 6.32 36.45
N TYR A 63 19.38 5.23 36.05
CA TYR A 63 20.74 5.12 35.59
C TYR A 63 20.78 4.71 34.12
N GLU A 64 21.74 5.22 33.39
CA GLU A 64 22.11 4.73 32.06
C GLU A 64 23.43 3.96 32.12
N LYS A 65 23.56 2.93 31.34
CA LYS A 65 24.77 2.13 31.28
C LYS A 65 25.86 2.85 30.47
N LYS A 66 27.03 3.03 31.09
CA LYS A 66 28.23 3.53 30.42
C LYS A 66 29.33 2.47 30.50
N GLY A 67 29.58 1.81 29.36
CA GLY A 67 30.44 0.62 29.33
C GLY A 67 29.84 -0.55 30.13
N ASN A 68 30.52 -1.03 31.16
CA ASN A 68 30.04 -2.14 32.02
C ASN A 68 29.43 -1.69 33.36
N LYS A 69 29.16 -0.40 33.56
CA LYS A 69 28.65 0.15 34.81
C LYS A 69 27.48 1.07 34.58
N PHE A 70 26.57 1.12 35.53
CA PHE A 70 25.53 2.14 35.63
C PHE A 70 26.11 3.36 36.33
N ALA A 71 26.17 4.49 35.64
CA ALA A 71 26.77 5.71 36.12
C ALA A 71 25.75 6.85 36.23
N ASP A 72 26.03 7.81 37.12
CA ASP A 72 25.36 9.11 37.22
C ASP A 72 23.83 9.00 37.26
N GLY A 73 23.28 8.40 38.33
CA GLY A 73 21.84 8.28 38.53
C GLY A 73 21.14 9.63 38.54
N GLU A 74 20.13 9.78 37.67
CA GLU A 74 19.31 10.98 37.60
C GLU A 74 18.01 10.79 38.40
N ALA A 75 17.57 11.85 39.09
CA ALA A 75 16.30 11.86 39.79
C ALA A 75 15.13 11.70 38.82
N VAL A 76 14.07 11.04 39.23
CA VAL A 76 12.84 10.87 38.45
C VAL A 76 11.77 11.84 39.00
N PRO A 77 11.54 13.00 38.36
CA PRO A 77 10.79 14.11 38.94
C PRO A 77 9.40 13.78 39.43
N PHE A 78 8.66 12.99 38.67
CA PHE A 78 7.30 12.60 39.06
C PHE A 78 7.28 11.65 40.29
N LEU A 79 8.30 10.80 40.47
CA LEU A 79 8.42 9.97 41.67
C LEU A 79 8.76 10.83 42.91
N ASP A 80 9.61 11.82 42.74
CA ASP A 80 9.92 12.78 43.84
C ASP A 80 8.66 13.58 44.22
N GLN A 81 7.83 13.99 43.25
CA GLN A 81 6.57 14.67 43.50
C GLN A 81 5.58 13.75 44.26
N LEU A 82 5.43 12.48 43.81
CA LEU A 82 4.58 11.52 44.49
C LEU A 82 5.02 11.24 45.95
N ILE A 83 6.33 11.26 46.19
CA ILE A 83 6.87 11.17 47.56
C ILE A 83 6.44 12.39 48.38
N ALA A 84 6.60 13.61 47.83
CA ALA A 84 6.17 14.84 48.48
C ALA A 84 4.68 14.85 48.78
N ASP A 85 3.87 14.31 47.90
CA ASP A 85 2.40 14.17 48.01
C ASP A 85 1.95 13.00 48.91
N LYS A 86 2.91 12.31 49.56
CA LYS A 86 2.65 11.15 50.44
C LYS A 86 1.94 9.95 49.77
N LYS A 87 2.07 9.84 48.45
CA LYS A 87 1.55 8.73 47.67
C LYS A 87 2.43 7.47 47.73
N ASN A 88 3.59 7.54 48.39
CA ASN A 88 4.50 6.43 48.70
C ASN A 88 4.78 5.51 47.49
N PRO A 89 5.36 6.01 46.38
CA PRO A 89 5.69 5.17 45.25
C PRO A 89 6.63 4.03 45.67
N THR A 90 6.39 2.82 45.13
CA THR A 90 7.17 1.62 45.45
C THR A 90 7.32 0.73 44.23
N THR A 91 8.24 -0.22 44.31
CA THR A 91 8.43 -1.32 43.34
C THR A 91 8.49 -0.89 41.88
N PRO A 92 9.31 0.12 41.52
CA PRO A 92 9.40 0.54 40.14
C PRO A 92 10.03 -0.55 39.28
N SER A 93 9.48 -0.71 38.06
CA SER A 93 10.02 -1.54 36.99
C SER A 93 10.11 -0.77 35.69
N LEU A 94 10.85 -1.28 34.73
CA LEU A 94 11.10 -0.62 33.45
C LEU A 94 10.52 -1.45 32.30
N SER A 95 10.04 -0.75 31.26
CA SER A 95 9.85 -1.38 29.96
C SER A 95 11.15 -1.97 29.42
N HIS A 96 11.06 -2.80 28.38
CA HIS A 96 12.24 -3.45 27.80
C HIS A 96 13.34 -2.45 27.41
N ASP A 97 12.96 -1.33 26.81
CA ASP A 97 13.84 -0.24 26.35
C ASP A 97 14.11 0.84 27.42
N GLY A 98 13.43 0.77 28.58
CA GLY A 98 13.53 1.74 29.65
C GLY A 98 12.96 3.12 29.34
N THR A 99 12.01 3.22 28.41
CA THR A 99 11.28 4.47 28.07
C THR A 99 10.01 4.64 28.90
N ARG A 100 9.53 3.58 29.56
CA ARG A 100 8.38 3.61 30.48
C ARG A 100 8.76 3.06 31.83
N ILE A 101 8.31 3.73 32.87
CA ILE A 101 8.41 3.26 34.26
C ILE A 101 7.02 2.82 34.71
N TYR A 102 6.91 1.58 35.21
CA TYR A 102 5.75 1.10 35.93
C TYR A 102 6.06 1.09 37.42
N PHE A 103 5.10 1.42 38.26
CA PHE A 103 5.31 1.49 39.69
C PHE A 103 3.98 1.39 40.43
N SER A 104 4.04 1.09 41.72
CA SER A 104 2.85 1.13 42.60
C SER A 104 2.88 2.37 43.45
N ALA A 105 1.74 3.03 43.59
CA ALA A 105 1.60 4.19 44.49
C ALA A 105 0.19 4.25 45.06
N LYS A 106 0.01 4.95 46.18
CA LYS A 106 -1.28 5.14 46.81
C LYS A 106 -2.22 5.95 45.91
N ASN A 107 -3.41 5.37 45.71
CA ASN A 107 -4.55 6.07 45.12
C ASN A 107 -5.21 7.02 46.13
N GLU A 108 -6.35 7.59 45.78
CA GLU A 108 -7.11 8.51 46.66
C GLU A 108 -7.73 7.78 47.89
N ASN A 109 -8.00 6.48 47.78
CA ASN A 109 -8.54 5.65 48.87
C ASN A 109 -7.46 5.14 49.82
N GLY A 110 -6.19 5.32 49.48
CA GLY A 110 -5.05 4.86 50.27
C GLY A 110 -4.55 3.46 49.93
N ASP A 111 -5.19 2.77 48.95
CA ASP A 111 -4.72 1.50 48.39
C ASP A 111 -3.62 1.71 47.38
N ASN A 112 -2.76 0.72 47.20
CA ASN A 112 -1.72 0.79 46.19
C ASN A 112 -2.26 0.36 44.81
N ASP A 113 -2.25 1.26 43.87
CA ASP A 113 -2.55 0.99 42.45
C ASP A 113 -1.28 0.95 41.64
N ILE A 114 -1.32 0.26 40.51
CA ILE A 114 -0.23 0.31 39.51
C ILE A 114 -0.46 1.48 38.55
N PHE A 115 0.59 2.27 38.37
CA PHE A 115 0.67 3.39 37.47
C PHE A 115 1.81 3.17 36.47
N TYR A 116 1.79 3.93 35.40
CA TYR A 116 2.93 4.06 34.50
C TYR A 116 3.17 5.52 34.12
N ALA A 117 4.41 5.83 33.74
CA ALA A 117 4.77 7.10 33.14
C ALA A 117 5.69 6.87 31.93
N ASP A 118 5.42 7.58 30.85
CA ASP A 118 6.22 7.55 29.63
C ASP A 118 7.23 8.68 29.60
N LYS A 119 8.38 8.43 28.99
CA LYS A 119 9.35 9.48 28.66
C LYS A 119 9.04 10.01 27.27
N ASP A 120 8.50 11.23 27.20
CA ASP A 120 8.23 11.92 25.94
C ASP A 120 9.15 13.12 25.80
N LYS A 121 9.87 13.21 24.69
CA LYS A 121 10.83 14.30 24.37
C LYS A 121 11.80 14.59 25.52
N GLY A 122 12.38 13.51 26.10
CA GLY A 122 13.33 13.59 27.20
C GLY A 122 12.72 13.93 28.56
N LYS A 123 11.43 14.19 28.63
CA LYS A 123 10.70 14.50 29.87
C LYS A 123 9.75 13.38 30.23
N TRP A 124 9.65 13.09 31.49
CA TRP A 124 8.64 12.18 31.99
C TRP A 124 7.27 12.86 31.97
N ALA A 125 6.29 12.16 31.39
CA ALA A 125 4.88 12.53 31.43
C ALA A 125 4.30 12.35 32.83
N GLU A 126 3.12 12.94 33.09
CA GLU A 126 2.36 12.69 34.30
C GLU A 126 1.98 11.21 34.40
N PRO A 127 2.05 10.62 35.60
CA PRO A 127 1.68 9.24 35.81
C PRO A 127 0.22 8.94 35.45
N VAL A 128 0.02 7.83 34.77
CA VAL A 128 -1.30 7.34 34.36
C VAL A 128 -1.64 6.08 35.17
N ASN A 129 -2.82 6.07 35.80
CA ASN A 129 -3.36 4.88 36.47
C ASN A 129 -3.72 3.82 35.41
N MET A 130 -3.39 2.54 35.66
CA MET A 130 -3.63 1.47 34.68
C MET A 130 -5.09 1.03 34.56
N GLY A 131 -5.99 1.62 35.35
CA GLY A 131 -7.43 1.42 35.27
C GLY A 131 -7.96 0.18 35.96
N GLU A 132 -9.29 0.05 36.00
CA GLU A 132 -10.02 -0.96 36.78
C GLU A 132 -9.78 -2.41 36.34
N ALA A 133 -9.34 -2.62 35.09
CA ALA A 133 -8.97 -3.95 34.61
C ALA A 133 -7.75 -4.54 35.38
N ILE A 134 -6.90 -3.69 35.93
CA ILE A 134 -5.69 -4.06 36.67
C ILE A 134 -5.82 -3.70 38.15
N ASN A 135 -6.23 -2.47 38.43
CA ASN A 135 -6.31 -1.94 39.77
C ASN A 135 -7.70 -2.19 40.39
N THR A 136 -7.72 -2.59 41.65
CA THR A 136 -8.96 -2.89 42.38
C THR A 136 -8.94 -2.20 43.75
N SER A 137 -9.85 -2.57 44.65
CA SER A 137 -9.79 -2.16 46.06
C SER A 137 -8.75 -2.93 46.90
N ALA A 138 -7.94 -3.78 46.27
CA ALA A 138 -6.78 -4.41 46.90
C ALA A 138 -5.52 -3.56 46.66
N ASN A 139 -4.36 -4.02 47.16
CA ASN A 139 -3.08 -3.40 46.88
C ASN A 139 -2.40 -4.13 45.74
N GLU A 140 -2.25 -3.50 44.59
CA GLU A 140 -1.48 -4.04 43.45
C GLU A 140 -0.02 -3.56 43.55
N THR A 141 0.92 -4.53 43.53
CA THR A 141 2.35 -4.24 43.70
C THR A 141 3.23 -5.10 42.78
N TYR A 142 4.49 -4.74 42.65
CA TYR A 142 5.52 -5.46 41.89
C TYR A 142 5.14 -5.68 40.42
N PRO A 143 4.81 -4.64 39.67
CA PRO A 143 4.52 -4.78 38.25
C PRO A 143 5.73 -5.25 37.48
N SER A 144 5.53 -6.22 36.59
CA SER A 144 6.53 -6.68 35.60
C SER A 144 5.86 -6.89 34.27
N VAL A 145 6.28 -6.14 33.25
CA VAL A 145 5.66 -6.18 31.92
C VAL A 145 6.56 -6.94 30.97
N SER A 146 5.93 -7.79 30.15
CA SER A 146 6.62 -8.55 29.10
C SER A 146 7.34 -7.63 28.10
N SER A 147 8.40 -8.10 27.47
CA SER A 147 9.19 -7.30 26.55
C SER A 147 8.41 -6.83 25.31
N ASP A 148 7.35 -7.57 24.94
CA ASP A 148 6.41 -7.23 23.87
C ASP A 148 5.31 -6.24 24.30
N GLY A 149 5.27 -5.87 25.60
CA GLY A 149 4.27 -4.96 26.16
C GLY A 149 2.84 -5.53 26.20
N LEU A 150 2.65 -6.82 25.88
CA LEU A 150 1.32 -7.42 25.76
C LEU A 150 0.83 -8.12 27.05
N SER A 151 1.69 -8.37 28.02
CA SER A 151 1.32 -9.00 29.28
C SER A 151 1.93 -8.27 30.47
N ILE A 152 1.17 -8.11 31.53
CA ILE A 152 1.65 -7.62 32.83
C ILE A 152 1.44 -8.68 33.89
N TYR A 153 2.43 -8.82 34.75
CA TYR A 153 2.40 -9.68 35.95
C TYR A 153 2.58 -8.81 37.17
N PHE A 154 1.81 -9.05 38.22
CA PHE A 154 1.86 -8.26 39.46
C PHE A 154 1.33 -9.05 40.63
N ILE A 155 1.49 -8.52 41.83
CA ILE A 155 1.06 -9.14 43.07
C ILE A 155 -0.19 -8.44 43.63
N ARG A 156 -1.19 -9.24 44.04
CA ARG A 156 -2.21 -8.83 45.02
C ARG A 156 -1.95 -9.58 46.31
N PRO A 157 -1.85 -8.88 47.47
CA PRO A 157 -1.63 -9.52 48.75
C PRO A 157 -2.74 -10.49 49.09
N ALA A 158 -2.39 -11.60 49.75
CA ALA A 158 -3.37 -12.50 50.33
C ALA A 158 -3.98 -11.85 51.59
N LYS A 159 -5.31 -11.93 51.74
CA LYS A 159 -6.05 -11.29 52.86
C LYS A 159 -5.55 -11.67 54.25
N ASP A 160 -4.99 -12.87 54.40
CA ASP A 160 -4.55 -13.42 55.71
C ASP A 160 -3.03 -13.69 55.73
N ALA A 161 -2.25 -13.04 54.87
CA ALA A 161 -0.81 -13.25 54.79
C ALA A 161 -0.10 -12.82 56.06
N LYS A 162 0.68 -13.73 56.63
CA LYS A 162 1.54 -13.45 57.80
C LYS A 162 2.66 -12.46 57.50
N ASP A 163 3.09 -12.40 56.28
CA ASP A 163 4.07 -11.44 55.77
C ASP A 163 3.41 -10.55 54.70
N SER A 164 3.50 -9.26 54.88
CA SER A 164 2.91 -8.27 53.95
C SER A 164 3.47 -8.29 52.54
N ARG A 165 4.58 -9.01 52.32
CA ARG A 165 5.20 -9.23 51.01
C ARG A 165 4.55 -10.39 50.23
N CYS A 166 3.82 -11.26 50.95
CA CYS A 166 3.16 -12.43 50.39
C CYS A 166 1.91 -12.05 49.60
N GLY A 167 1.75 -12.64 48.45
CA GLY A 167 0.55 -12.48 47.64
C GLY A 167 0.40 -13.54 46.58
N THR A 168 -0.53 -13.30 45.71
CA THR A 168 -0.86 -14.12 44.54
C THR A 168 -0.42 -13.36 43.28
N ILE A 169 0.22 -14.04 42.36
CA ILE A 169 0.58 -13.48 41.06
C ILE A 169 -0.65 -13.40 40.17
N PHE A 170 -0.98 -12.21 39.72
CA PHE A 170 -2.01 -11.91 38.71
C PHE A 170 -1.37 -11.59 37.39
N THR A 171 -2.12 -11.79 36.33
CA THR A 171 -1.74 -11.37 34.95
C THR A 171 -2.92 -10.73 34.24
N SER A 172 -2.63 -9.76 33.39
CA SER A 172 -3.55 -9.21 32.41
C SER A 172 -2.84 -9.16 31.05
N THR A 173 -3.59 -9.24 29.97
CA THR A 173 -3.07 -9.16 28.61
C THR A 173 -3.75 -8.03 27.83
N ARG A 174 -3.04 -7.40 26.93
CA ARG A 174 -3.63 -6.40 26.03
C ARG A 174 -4.54 -7.07 25.00
N THR A 175 -5.71 -6.49 24.83
CA THR A 175 -6.64 -6.84 23.74
C THR A 175 -6.10 -6.34 22.40
N PRO A 176 -6.61 -6.83 21.25
CA PRO A 176 -6.26 -6.28 19.95
C PRO A 176 -6.56 -4.78 19.77
N TYR A 177 -7.41 -4.22 20.64
CA TYR A 177 -7.75 -2.79 20.67
C TYR A 177 -6.81 -1.96 21.56
N GLY A 178 -5.80 -2.60 22.17
CA GLY A 178 -4.81 -1.94 23.04
C GLY A 178 -5.22 -1.77 24.50
N GLU A 179 -6.42 -2.22 24.88
CA GLU A 179 -6.91 -2.18 26.25
C GLU A 179 -6.41 -3.40 27.06
N TRP A 180 -6.27 -3.25 28.36
CA TRP A 180 -5.96 -4.37 29.26
C TRP A 180 -7.21 -5.20 29.53
N SER A 181 -7.09 -6.53 29.48
CA SER A 181 -8.13 -7.44 29.93
C SER A 181 -8.26 -7.41 31.46
N GLU A 182 -9.40 -7.82 31.99
CA GLU A 182 -9.54 -8.05 33.44
C GLU A 182 -8.42 -8.97 33.94
N ALA A 183 -7.75 -8.57 35.03
CA ALA A 183 -6.65 -9.32 35.58
C ALA A 183 -7.12 -10.60 36.29
N VAL A 184 -6.48 -11.71 35.96
CA VAL A 184 -6.77 -13.03 36.52
C VAL A 184 -5.58 -13.58 37.30
N ALA A 185 -5.84 -14.30 38.40
CA ALA A 185 -4.80 -15.00 39.13
C ALA A 185 -4.19 -16.13 38.28
N LEU A 186 -2.87 -16.26 38.25
CA LEU A 186 -2.24 -17.45 37.72
C LEU A 186 -2.64 -18.68 38.54
N VAL A 187 -2.80 -19.81 37.85
CA VAL A 187 -3.24 -21.06 38.50
C VAL A 187 -2.06 -21.84 39.09
N GLU A 188 -2.36 -22.83 39.93
CA GLU A 188 -1.37 -23.81 40.35
C GLU A 188 -0.67 -24.47 39.14
N PRO A 189 0.63 -24.80 39.21
CA PRO A 189 1.46 -24.81 40.41
C PRO A 189 2.21 -23.50 40.71
N LEU A 190 1.90 -22.41 40.02
CA LEU A 190 2.63 -21.15 40.19
C LEU A 190 2.27 -20.45 41.50
N ASN A 191 0.99 -20.30 41.80
CA ASN A 191 0.47 -19.74 43.04
C ASN A 191 0.16 -20.85 44.01
N LEU A 192 1.10 -21.15 44.94
CA LEU A 192 0.95 -22.22 45.94
C LEU A 192 1.06 -21.75 47.37
N GLY A 193 1.48 -20.53 47.61
CA GLY A 193 1.72 -20.09 48.96
C GLY A 193 1.88 -18.61 49.09
N CYS A 194 3.12 -18.17 49.23
CA CYS A 194 3.48 -16.78 49.38
C CYS A 194 4.46 -16.42 48.25
N GLU A 195 3.94 -15.90 47.16
CA GLU A 195 4.69 -15.41 46.02
C GLU A 195 4.90 -13.90 46.11
N THR A 196 6.03 -13.41 45.60
CA THR A 196 6.32 -11.98 45.48
C THR A 196 7.28 -11.69 44.33
N ALA A 197 7.34 -10.42 43.95
CA ALA A 197 8.29 -9.90 42.94
C ALA A 197 8.40 -10.75 41.67
N PRO A 198 7.31 -11.00 40.95
CA PRO A 198 7.37 -11.66 39.65
C PRO A 198 8.20 -10.82 38.67
N TYR A 199 9.06 -11.46 37.90
CA TYR A 199 9.81 -10.86 36.83
C TYR A 199 9.67 -11.72 35.58
N ILE A 200 8.98 -11.21 34.58
CA ILE A 200 8.91 -11.87 33.26
C ILE A 200 10.18 -11.54 32.48
N ALA A 201 10.90 -12.56 32.06
CA ALA A 201 12.12 -12.39 31.29
C ALA A 201 11.82 -11.88 29.85
N PRO A 202 12.80 -11.32 29.15
CA PRO A 202 12.63 -10.80 27.79
C PRO A 202 12.15 -11.82 26.75
N ASP A 203 12.22 -13.12 27.01
CA ASP A 203 11.68 -14.17 26.16
C ASP A 203 10.16 -14.32 26.25
N ASN A 204 9.48 -13.55 27.14
CA ASN A 204 8.05 -13.60 27.41
C ASN A 204 7.54 -15.00 27.83
N LYS A 205 8.42 -15.90 28.18
CA LYS A 205 8.14 -17.31 28.50
C LYS A 205 8.70 -17.75 29.85
N THR A 206 9.78 -17.12 30.33
CA THR A 206 10.43 -17.44 31.61
C THR A 206 10.03 -16.43 32.68
N LEU A 207 9.35 -16.87 33.72
CA LEU A 207 9.02 -16.05 34.87
C LEU A 207 9.95 -16.43 36.02
N TYR A 208 10.67 -15.46 36.55
CA TYR A 208 11.36 -15.57 37.83
C TYR A 208 10.46 -14.98 38.94
N MET A 209 10.53 -15.53 40.11
CA MET A 209 9.76 -15.03 41.27
C MET A 209 10.46 -15.41 42.57
N SER A 210 10.13 -14.71 43.64
CA SER A 210 10.50 -15.12 45.00
C SER A 210 9.31 -15.76 45.68
N SER A 211 9.54 -16.85 46.39
CA SER A 211 8.45 -17.60 47.04
C SER A 211 8.93 -18.23 48.34
N MET A 212 8.00 -18.30 49.34
CA MET A 212 8.20 -19.04 50.60
C MET A 212 7.57 -20.44 50.54
N ARG A 213 7.45 -21.05 49.37
CA ARG A 213 6.89 -22.38 49.18
C ARG A 213 7.71 -23.45 49.90
N GLU A 214 7.05 -24.53 50.29
CA GLU A 214 7.69 -25.67 50.93
C GLU A 214 8.85 -26.24 50.10
N GLY A 215 9.94 -26.60 50.75
CA GLY A 215 11.15 -27.13 50.11
C GLY A 215 12.22 -26.09 49.76
N GLY A 216 12.03 -24.81 50.10
CA GLY A 216 13.05 -23.78 50.03
C GLY A 216 14.16 -23.93 51.06
N LYS A 217 15.24 -23.13 50.93
CA LYS A 217 16.39 -23.12 51.84
C LYS A 217 16.31 -22.03 52.92
N GLY A 218 15.67 -20.90 52.57
CA GLY A 218 15.54 -19.74 53.43
C GLY A 218 14.10 -19.34 53.75
N GLY A 219 13.84 -18.05 53.87
CA GLY A 219 12.48 -17.52 53.92
C GLY A 219 11.94 -17.41 52.48
N PHE A 220 12.33 -16.36 51.77
CA PHE A 220 12.05 -16.26 50.35
C PHE A 220 13.21 -16.82 49.56
N ASP A 221 12.93 -17.76 48.65
CA ASP A 221 13.84 -18.33 47.71
C ASP A 221 13.47 -17.95 46.27
N ILE A 222 14.41 -17.89 45.34
CA ILE A 222 14.13 -17.60 43.96
C ILE A 222 13.80 -18.88 43.20
N TYR A 223 12.72 -18.80 42.45
CA TYR A 223 12.23 -19.85 41.57
C TYR A 223 12.09 -19.30 40.16
N TYR A 224 12.13 -20.20 39.17
CA TYR A 224 11.73 -19.87 37.81
C TYR A 224 10.71 -20.89 37.30
N ALA A 225 9.85 -20.45 36.39
CA ALA A 225 8.90 -21.29 35.69
C ALA A 225 8.82 -20.89 34.21
N ASN A 226 8.57 -21.86 33.32
CA ASN A 226 8.36 -21.59 31.92
C ASN A 226 6.87 -21.67 31.57
N LYS A 227 6.43 -20.74 30.74
CA LYS A 227 5.06 -20.63 30.28
C LYS A 227 4.74 -21.74 29.29
N VAL A 228 3.62 -22.42 29.47
CA VAL A 228 3.07 -23.46 28.59
C VAL A 228 1.93 -22.87 27.74
N SER A 229 1.10 -22.05 28.36
CA SER A 229 0.02 -21.32 27.72
C SER A 229 -0.27 -20.03 28.51
N PRO A 230 -1.16 -19.12 28.07
CA PRO A 230 -1.37 -17.84 28.75
C PRO A 230 -1.53 -17.91 30.26
N LEU A 231 -2.18 -18.94 30.79
CA LEU A 231 -2.42 -19.13 32.24
C LEU A 231 -1.67 -20.30 32.84
N TYR A 232 -1.13 -21.21 32.05
CA TYR A 232 -0.48 -22.43 32.52
C TYR A 232 1.04 -22.37 32.43
N TRP A 233 1.68 -22.78 33.53
CA TRP A 233 3.13 -22.74 33.69
C TRP A 233 3.63 -24.11 34.17
N ILE A 234 4.89 -24.44 33.91
CA ILE A 234 5.51 -25.62 34.52
C ILE A 234 5.62 -25.44 36.04
N LEU A 235 5.82 -26.53 36.76
CA LEU A 235 6.15 -26.49 38.18
C LEU A 235 7.39 -25.60 38.38
N PRO A 236 7.32 -24.57 39.26
CA PRO A 236 8.46 -23.72 39.53
C PRO A 236 9.64 -24.50 40.08
N ILE A 237 10.82 -24.22 39.56
CA ILE A 237 12.07 -24.89 39.92
C ILE A 237 12.92 -23.91 40.72
N ALA A 238 13.40 -24.36 41.90
CA ALA A 238 14.24 -23.58 42.78
C ALA A 238 15.62 -23.33 42.12
N LEU A 239 16.15 -22.12 42.25
CA LEU A 239 17.52 -21.79 41.83
C LEU A 239 18.51 -22.17 42.94
N ASP A 240 18.69 -23.47 43.17
CA ASP A 240 19.48 -24.02 44.27
C ASP A 240 20.91 -23.52 44.38
N THR A 241 21.50 -23.06 43.25
CA THR A 241 22.83 -22.50 43.23
C THR A 241 22.95 -21.11 43.82
N ILE A 242 21.82 -20.40 43.98
CA ILE A 242 21.76 -19.03 44.52
C ILE A 242 20.93 -18.93 45.80
N ASN A 243 19.99 -19.83 45.99
CA ASN A 243 19.17 -19.85 47.21
C ASN A 243 19.99 -20.32 48.41
N THR A 244 19.89 -19.57 49.50
CA THR A 244 20.62 -19.79 50.77
C THR A 244 19.66 -19.83 51.98
N SER A 245 20.17 -19.80 53.19
CA SER A 245 19.36 -19.65 54.39
C SER A 245 18.84 -18.21 54.64
N ASN A 246 19.12 -17.28 53.69
CA ASN A 246 18.65 -15.90 53.71
C ASN A 246 17.31 -15.77 52.98
N ASP A 247 16.77 -14.54 52.91
CA ASP A 247 15.71 -14.19 51.95
C ASP A 247 16.35 -13.73 50.64
N GLU A 248 16.09 -14.44 49.54
CA GLU A 248 16.46 -14.02 48.19
C GLU A 248 15.21 -13.43 47.48
N LEU A 249 15.30 -12.14 47.08
CA LEU A 249 14.17 -11.32 46.64
C LEU A 249 14.47 -10.58 45.35
N PHE A 250 13.44 -10.18 44.63
CA PHE A 250 13.52 -9.29 43.47
C PHE A 250 14.48 -9.78 42.36
N PRO A 251 14.27 -11.00 41.83
CA PRO A 251 15.08 -11.47 40.73
C PRO A 251 14.84 -10.64 39.47
N VAL A 252 15.92 -10.19 38.85
CA VAL A 252 15.88 -9.47 37.56
C VAL A 252 16.96 -10.03 36.65
N TYR A 253 16.56 -10.55 35.49
CA TYR A 253 17.50 -11.08 34.51
C TYR A 253 18.04 -10.00 33.60
N ASN A 254 19.33 -9.93 33.44
CA ASN A 254 20.03 -9.04 32.53
C ASN A 254 20.45 -9.79 31.26
N ALA A 255 19.71 -9.61 30.17
CA ALA A 255 19.95 -10.26 28.89
C ALA A 255 21.31 -9.90 28.28
N GLY A 256 21.81 -8.69 28.52
CA GLY A 256 23.10 -8.23 27.99
C GLY A 256 24.32 -8.93 28.62
N SER A 257 24.17 -9.48 29.83
CA SER A 257 25.27 -10.12 30.57
C SER A 257 25.00 -11.58 30.93
N ASN A 258 23.84 -12.13 30.66
CA ASN A 258 23.36 -13.45 31.10
C ASN A 258 23.47 -13.65 32.61
N LYS A 259 23.21 -12.61 33.37
CA LYS A 259 23.24 -12.60 34.83
C LYS A 259 21.87 -12.41 35.41
N LEU A 260 21.64 -12.98 36.58
CA LEU A 260 20.50 -12.68 37.44
C LEU A 260 20.96 -11.76 38.55
N THR A 261 20.33 -10.60 38.66
CA THR A 261 20.49 -9.67 39.78
C THR A 261 19.37 -9.92 40.77
N TYR A 262 19.69 -10.04 42.03
CA TYR A 262 18.71 -10.24 43.06
C TYR A 262 19.15 -9.58 44.36
N GLN A 263 18.18 -9.37 45.26
CA GLN A 263 18.43 -8.86 46.60
C GLN A 263 18.49 -10.05 47.58
N PHE A 264 19.46 -10.04 48.49
CA PHE A 264 19.41 -10.94 49.62
C PHE A 264 19.52 -10.19 50.94
N ARG A 265 18.89 -10.76 51.98
CA ARG A 265 18.87 -10.22 53.35
C ARG A 265 19.33 -11.26 54.31
N ASP A 266 20.36 -10.92 55.13
CA ASP A 266 20.76 -11.74 56.26
C ASP A 266 19.62 -11.78 57.32
N PRO A 267 19.06 -12.95 57.66
CA PRO A 267 18.02 -13.06 58.69
C PRO A 267 18.50 -12.57 60.06
N LYS A 268 19.80 -12.58 60.32
CA LYS A 268 20.42 -12.06 61.58
C LYS A 268 20.59 -10.54 61.55
N ASN A 269 20.69 -9.95 60.40
CA ASN A 269 20.87 -8.50 60.23
C ASN A 269 19.91 -7.95 59.18
N LYS A 270 18.62 -7.93 59.45
CA LYS A 270 17.52 -7.51 58.57
C LYS A 270 17.64 -6.06 58.06
N LYS A 271 18.58 -5.26 58.62
CA LYS A 271 18.82 -3.87 58.22
C LYS A 271 19.75 -3.75 57.02
N VAL A 272 20.55 -4.78 56.69
CA VAL A 272 21.48 -4.73 55.59
C VAL A 272 20.84 -5.47 54.38
N VAL A 273 20.67 -4.72 53.34
CA VAL A 273 20.15 -5.19 52.04
C VAL A 273 21.33 -5.17 51.07
N THR A 274 21.59 -6.33 50.49
CA THR A 274 22.69 -6.48 49.49
C THR A 274 22.11 -6.97 48.19
N PHE A 275 22.57 -6.42 47.08
CA PHE A 275 22.27 -6.88 45.73
C PHE A 275 23.47 -7.65 45.17
N ALA A 276 23.17 -8.77 44.53
CA ALA A 276 24.19 -9.62 43.92
C ALA A 276 23.87 -9.90 42.47
N ASP A 277 24.90 -9.90 41.65
CA ASP A 277 24.87 -10.40 40.26
C ASP A 277 25.47 -11.81 40.23
N VAL A 278 24.72 -12.76 39.69
CA VAL A 278 25.18 -14.13 39.54
C VAL A 278 25.00 -14.62 38.09
N THR A 279 26.00 -15.33 37.58
CA THR A 279 25.84 -16.03 36.30
C THR A 279 25.06 -17.31 36.53
N ILE A 280 23.91 -17.45 35.85
CA ILE A 280 23.08 -18.63 35.95
C ILE A 280 23.45 -19.68 34.88
N SER A 281 23.22 -20.95 35.19
CA SER A 281 23.46 -22.05 34.26
C SER A 281 22.71 -21.85 32.94
N SER A 282 23.31 -22.24 31.84
CA SER A 282 22.68 -22.16 30.50
C SER A 282 21.35 -22.87 30.38
N LYS A 283 21.09 -23.89 31.22
CA LYS A 283 19.78 -24.58 31.30
C LYS A 283 18.67 -23.77 31.96
N LEU A 284 19.04 -22.73 32.70
CA LEU A 284 18.15 -21.86 33.48
C LEU A 284 17.99 -20.49 32.82
N LEU A 285 18.70 -20.26 31.74
CA LEU A 285 18.58 -19.04 30.94
C LEU A 285 17.23 -19.00 30.22
N PRO A 286 16.65 -17.82 30.07
CA PRO A 286 15.55 -17.62 29.14
C PRO A 286 15.89 -18.12 27.74
N SER A 287 14.88 -18.43 26.96
CA SER A 287 15.05 -18.81 25.55
C SER A 287 15.91 -17.77 24.81
N GLU A 288 16.72 -18.26 23.85
CA GLU A 288 17.48 -17.33 23.04
C GLU A 288 16.57 -16.30 22.33
N ASN A 289 17.00 -15.08 22.34
CA ASN A 289 16.29 -13.96 21.72
C ASN A 289 17.08 -13.40 20.55
N CYS A 290 16.34 -12.78 19.63
CA CYS A 290 16.88 -11.89 18.62
C CYS A 290 16.60 -10.44 19.07
N ARG A 291 17.66 -9.62 19.17
CA ARG A 291 17.55 -8.20 19.45
C ARG A 291 17.42 -7.41 18.15
N TYR A 292 16.40 -6.60 18.05
CA TYR A 292 16.20 -5.64 16.97
C TYR A 292 16.40 -4.23 17.52
N TYR A 293 17.29 -3.46 16.90
CA TYR A 293 17.57 -2.10 17.33
C TYR A 293 17.92 -1.20 16.16
N GLY A 294 17.73 0.09 16.30
CA GLY A 294 18.02 1.06 15.25
C GLY A 294 17.41 2.42 15.52
N LYS A 295 17.26 3.20 14.47
CA LYS A 295 16.64 4.51 14.52
C LYS A 295 15.50 4.62 13.50
N ILE A 296 14.48 5.40 13.86
CA ILE A 296 13.40 5.77 12.97
C ILE A 296 13.48 7.28 12.72
N ILE A 297 13.50 7.65 11.45
CA ILE A 297 13.64 9.05 11.01
C ILE A 297 12.55 9.41 10.01
N ASP A 298 12.21 10.70 9.99
CA ASP A 298 11.46 11.31 8.90
C ASP A 298 12.40 11.46 7.70
N GLN A 299 12.07 10.85 6.58
CA GLN A 299 12.94 10.81 5.39
C GLN A 299 13.18 12.20 4.78
N GLU A 300 12.20 13.10 4.86
CA GLU A 300 12.31 14.44 4.25
C GLU A 300 13.20 15.35 5.10
N THR A 301 13.01 15.32 6.42
CA THR A 301 13.72 16.21 7.35
C THR A 301 14.99 15.61 7.92
N GLN A 302 15.21 14.29 7.75
CA GLN A 302 16.31 13.52 8.35
C GLN A 302 16.37 13.60 9.89
N LYS A 303 15.25 13.99 10.52
CA LYS A 303 15.15 14.12 11.98
C LYS A 303 14.56 12.85 12.60
N PRO A 304 14.96 12.52 13.83
CA PRO A 304 14.29 11.51 14.62
C PRO A 304 12.79 11.79 14.74
N MET A 305 11.99 10.74 14.81
CA MET A 305 10.53 10.85 14.94
C MET A 305 9.95 9.75 15.81
N ALA A 306 8.81 10.06 16.43
CA ALA A 306 7.99 9.07 17.13
C ALA A 306 7.34 8.11 16.15
N ALA A 307 7.40 6.81 16.44
CA ALA A 307 6.77 5.80 15.62
C ALA A 307 6.35 4.57 16.45
N ASN A 308 5.42 3.79 15.94
CA ASN A 308 5.06 2.47 16.43
C ASN A 308 5.76 1.40 15.59
N ILE A 309 6.12 0.30 16.25
CA ILE A 309 6.68 -0.90 15.63
C ILE A 309 5.74 -2.05 15.95
N GLU A 310 4.96 -2.50 14.99
CA GLU A 310 4.10 -3.66 15.12
C GLU A 310 4.81 -4.89 14.56
N VAL A 311 4.85 -5.95 15.36
CA VAL A 311 5.38 -7.25 14.96
C VAL A 311 4.20 -8.18 14.75
N SER A 312 4.05 -8.74 13.58
CA SER A 312 3.00 -9.70 13.26
C SER A 312 3.57 -11.00 12.69
N ASP A 313 2.84 -12.09 12.90
CA ASP A 313 3.17 -13.39 12.35
C ASP A 313 2.96 -13.39 10.83
N ALA A 314 3.98 -13.81 10.06
CA ALA A 314 3.93 -13.76 8.60
C ALA A 314 2.90 -14.71 7.97
N PHE A 315 2.43 -15.75 8.70
CA PHE A 315 1.47 -16.73 8.19
C PHE A 315 0.03 -16.40 8.60
N SER A 316 -0.17 -15.99 9.87
CA SER A 316 -1.51 -15.73 10.40
C SER A 316 -1.90 -14.26 10.38
N SER A 317 -0.96 -13.36 10.10
CA SER A 317 -1.11 -11.89 10.21
C SER A 317 -1.56 -11.43 11.61
N GLY A 318 -1.47 -12.31 12.62
CA GLY A 318 -1.77 -11.97 14.00
C GLY A 318 -0.67 -11.12 14.63
N VAL A 319 -1.06 -10.06 15.35
CA VAL A 319 -0.11 -9.22 16.10
C VAL A 319 0.54 -10.03 17.20
N ILE A 320 1.87 -10.07 17.21
CA ILE A 320 2.69 -10.75 18.23
C ILE A 320 3.11 -9.76 19.31
N ALA A 321 3.49 -8.54 18.91
CA ALA A 321 4.03 -7.53 19.80
C ALA A 321 3.86 -6.13 19.20
N THR A 322 3.87 -5.11 20.08
CA THR A 322 3.90 -3.71 19.66
C THR A 322 4.92 -2.98 20.52
N PHE A 323 5.79 -2.21 19.87
CA PHE A 323 6.84 -1.41 20.51
C PHE A 323 6.72 0.04 20.07
N THR A 324 7.34 0.92 20.83
CA THR A 324 7.54 2.33 20.47
C THR A 324 9.02 2.66 20.55
N ASN A 325 9.45 3.69 19.84
CA ASN A 325 10.81 4.20 19.97
C ASN A 325 10.86 5.41 20.90
N ASP A 326 12.07 5.85 21.24
CA ASP A 326 12.30 7.13 21.90
C ASP A 326 12.04 8.28 20.91
N ASN A 327 11.15 9.18 21.29
CA ASN A 327 10.65 10.24 20.40
C ASN A 327 11.70 11.32 20.06
N GLU A 328 12.72 11.52 20.92
CA GLU A 328 13.76 12.52 20.71
C GLU A 328 14.91 12.02 19.84
N THR A 329 15.33 10.80 20.12
CA THR A 329 16.49 10.19 19.48
C THR A 329 16.11 9.32 18.29
N GLY A 330 14.84 8.96 18.17
CA GLY A 330 14.33 7.99 17.19
C GLY A 330 14.75 6.55 17.46
N VAL A 331 15.55 6.30 18.52
CA VAL A 331 16.13 5.00 18.81
C VAL A 331 15.06 4.05 19.33
N TYR A 332 15.11 2.81 18.87
CA TYR A 332 14.34 1.71 19.40
C TYR A 332 15.23 0.51 19.71
N ASP A 333 14.77 -0.33 20.63
CA ASP A 333 15.47 -1.52 21.05
C ASP A 333 14.47 -2.51 21.65
N PHE A 334 14.31 -3.65 21.01
CA PHE A 334 13.42 -4.71 21.50
C PHE A 334 13.97 -6.10 21.18
N VAL A 335 13.43 -7.12 21.84
CA VAL A 335 13.78 -8.52 21.59
C VAL A 335 12.56 -9.34 21.21
N LEU A 336 12.78 -10.31 20.34
CA LEU A 336 11.80 -11.35 20.01
C LEU A 336 12.38 -12.72 20.36
N PRO A 337 11.55 -13.67 20.86
CA PRO A 337 11.99 -15.04 21.07
C PRO A 337 12.48 -15.69 19.78
N LYS A 338 13.63 -16.34 19.83
CA LYS A 338 14.25 -17.03 18.70
C LYS A 338 13.60 -18.39 18.47
N ASP A 339 12.41 -18.39 17.90
CA ASP A 339 11.61 -19.59 17.65
C ASP A 339 11.50 -19.98 16.16
N LYS A 340 12.38 -19.41 15.33
CA LYS A 340 12.48 -19.65 13.88
C LYS A 340 11.22 -19.31 13.07
N ARG A 341 10.38 -18.43 13.58
CA ARG A 341 9.23 -17.94 12.82
C ARG A 341 9.60 -16.76 11.94
N ASN A 342 8.87 -16.61 10.85
CA ASN A 342 8.90 -15.40 10.05
C ASN A 342 7.93 -14.38 10.62
N VAL A 343 8.36 -13.14 10.71
CA VAL A 343 7.55 -12.02 11.22
C VAL A 343 7.61 -10.85 10.26
N PHE A 344 6.54 -10.06 10.21
CA PHE A 344 6.58 -8.73 9.63
C PHE A 344 6.86 -7.71 10.74
N LEU A 345 7.85 -6.85 10.51
CA LEU A 345 8.12 -5.67 11.31
C LEU A 345 7.55 -4.47 10.56
N ASP A 346 6.52 -3.86 11.12
CA ASP A 346 5.83 -2.72 10.53
C ASP A 346 6.10 -1.46 11.34
N TYR A 347 6.93 -0.60 10.77
CA TYR A 347 7.25 0.72 11.32
C TYR A 347 6.25 1.73 10.79
N SER A 348 5.54 2.43 11.67
CA SER A 348 4.46 3.34 11.30
C SER A 348 4.34 4.54 12.23
N ALA A 349 3.82 5.64 11.68
CA ALA A 349 3.43 6.83 12.43
C ALA A 349 2.20 7.48 11.78
N GLN A 350 1.49 8.30 12.55
CA GLN A 350 0.30 9.00 12.04
C GLN A 350 0.68 9.92 10.87
N ASN A 351 -0.02 9.78 9.75
CA ASN A 351 0.19 10.53 8.51
C ASN A 351 1.56 10.29 7.84
N TYR A 352 2.15 9.10 8.08
CA TYR A 352 3.35 8.64 7.41
C TYR A 352 3.11 7.30 6.70
N SER A 353 3.99 6.96 5.78
CA SER A 353 4.03 5.63 5.18
C SER A 353 4.37 4.57 6.21
N HIS A 354 3.97 3.34 5.92
CA HIS A 354 4.47 2.17 6.63
C HIS A 354 5.74 1.63 5.96
N THR A 355 6.71 1.23 6.77
CA THR A 355 7.86 0.45 6.30
C THR A 355 7.73 -0.95 6.85
N ILE A 356 7.41 -1.92 5.99
CA ILE A 356 7.15 -3.31 6.37
C ILE A 356 8.32 -4.18 5.91
N LEU A 357 8.93 -4.88 6.83
CA LEU A 357 10.07 -5.78 6.56
C LEU A 357 9.71 -7.21 6.94
N ASP A 358 9.96 -8.15 6.04
CA ASP A 358 9.88 -9.59 6.32
C ASP A 358 11.19 -10.04 6.98
N LYS A 359 11.09 -10.65 8.17
CA LYS A 359 12.24 -11.07 8.97
C LYS A 359 12.08 -12.50 9.49
N ASN A 360 13.17 -13.25 9.42
CA ASN A 360 13.28 -14.54 10.08
C ASN A 360 14.05 -14.37 11.39
N VAL A 361 13.40 -14.65 12.53
CA VAL A 361 13.95 -14.46 13.87
C VAL A 361 14.97 -15.56 14.21
N THR A 362 16.14 -15.50 13.56
CA THR A 362 17.21 -16.52 13.75
C THR A 362 18.54 -15.94 14.20
N GLN A 363 18.78 -14.66 13.97
CA GLN A 363 20.04 -13.99 14.34
C GLN A 363 20.04 -13.62 15.81
N LYS A 364 21.23 -13.37 16.38
CA LYS A 364 21.36 -12.92 17.75
C LYS A 364 20.91 -11.47 17.90
N GLU A 365 21.29 -10.63 16.97
CA GLU A 365 20.91 -9.21 16.91
C GLU A 365 20.88 -8.72 15.45
N GLU A 366 20.06 -7.74 15.16
CA GLU A 366 19.97 -7.08 13.87
C GLU A 366 19.71 -5.58 14.04
N LYS A 367 20.56 -4.75 13.43
CA LYS A 367 20.36 -3.32 13.37
C LYS A 367 19.53 -2.97 12.15
N ILE A 368 18.43 -2.26 12.34
CA ILE A 368 17.55 -1.78 11.27
C ILE A 368 17.26 -0.30 11.48
N ASP A 369 17.76 0.54 10.60
CA ASP A 369 17.38 1.95 10.57
C ASP A 369 16.20 2.09 9.59
N ALA A 370 15.08 2.65 10.04
CA ALA A 370 13.87 2.81 9.26
C ALA A 370 13.61 4.29 8.93
N SER A 371 13.10 4.54 7.73
CA SER A 371 12.69 5.87 7.30
C SER A 371 11.23 5.86 6.93
N LEU A 372 10.47 6.85 7.41
CA LEU A 372 9.06 7.02 7.09
C LEU A 372 8.85 8.28 6.25
N PHE A 373 7.90 8.23 5.35
CA PHE A 373 7.61 9.29 4.38
C PHE A 373 6.24 9.90 4.64
N LYS A 374 6.14 11.23 4.57
CA LYS A 374 4.85 11.94 4.67
C LYS A 374 4.06 11.92 3.38
N ASN A 375 4.76 11.78 2.28
CA ASN A 375 4.19 11.91 0.95
C ASN A 375 4.50 10.68 0.11
N VAL A 376 3.60 10.37 -0.81
CA VAL A 376 3.82 9.38 -1.86
C VAL A 376 3.85 10.06 -3.23
N GLN A 377 4.49 9.42 -4.20
CA GLN A 377 4.48 9.85 -5.59
C GLN A 377 3.44 9.04 -6.36
N LEU A 378 2.54 9.73 -7.05
CA LEU A 378 1.57 9.12 -7.96
C LEU A 378 1.88 9.55 -9.39
N THR A 379 2.12 8.59 -10.26
CA THR A 379 2.19 8.77 -11.71
C THR A 379 0.88 8.31 -12.32
N LEU A 380 0.26 9.17 -13.12
CA LEU A 380 -0.92 8.85 -13.92
C LEU A 380 -0.53 8.73 -15.38
N ASN A 381 -0.94 7.64 -16.02
CA ASN A 381 -0.92 7.47 -17.46
C ASN A 381 -2.36 7.59 -17.96
N ILE A 382 -2.62 8.62 -18.78
CA ILE A 382 -3.98 8.96 -19.21
C ILE A 382 -4.06 8.76 -20.70
N TYR A 383 -5.00 7.95 -21.15
CA TYR A 383 -5.16 7.62 -22.56
C TYR A 383 -6.62 7.36 -22.93
N ASP A 384 -6.88 7.42 -24.22
CA ASP A 384 -8.17 7.05 -24.80
C ASP A 384 -8.43 5.55 -24.61
N GLN A 385 -9.59 5.18 -24.07
CA GLN A 385 -9.94 3.80 -23.78
C GLN A 385 -9.94 2.90 -25.04
N ALA A 386 -10.35 3.42 -26.18
CA ALA A 386 -10.49 2.63 -27.39
C ALA A 386 -9.23 2.60 -28.25
N MET A 387 -8.49 3.70 -28.26
CA MET A 387 -7.35 3.90 -29.17
C MET A 387 -6.00 3.77 -28.48
N PHE A 388 -5.97 3.80 -27.14
CA PHE A 388 -4.75 3.81 -26.36
C PHE A 388 -3.81 4.97 -26.65
N ASP A 389 -4.30 6.03 -27.33
CA ASP A 389 -3.55 7.25 -27.57
C ASP A 389 -3.46 8.06 -26.25
N PRO A 390 -2.27 8.57 -25.88
CA PRO A 390 -2.11 9.38 -24.69
C PRO A 390 -2.84 10.71 -24.83
N LEU A 391 -3.49 11.17 -23.74
CA LEU A 391 -4.35 12.35 -23.72
C LEU A 391 -3.82 13.43 -22.81
N GLU A 392 -3.78 14.67 -23.30
CA GLU A 392 -3.64 15.85 -22.44
C GLU A 392 -4.95 16.11 -21.71
N THR A 393 -4.87 16.29 -20.37
CA THR A 393 -6.06 16.32 -19.53
C THR A 393 -5.91 17.39 -18.46
N ASN A 394 -7.01 18.05 -18.11
CA ASN A 394 -7.06 18.87 -16.92
C ASN A 394 -7.26 18.00 -15.69
N ILE A 395 -6.37 18.14 -14.70
CA ILE A 395 -6.37 17.35 -13.49
C ILE A 395 -6.73 18.23 -12.30
N THR A 396 -7.77 17.86 -11.56
CA THR A 396 -8.19 18.52 -10.31
C THR A 396 -8.19 17.51 -9.19
N VAL A 397 -7.48 17.81 -8.10
CA VAL A 397 -7.41 16.95 -6.92
C VAL A 397 -8.28 17.54 -5.80
N LYS A 398 -9.16 16.73 -5.21
CA LYS A 398 -10.00 17.12 -4.09
C LYS A 398 -9.84 16.18 -2.89
N VAL A 399 -9.96 16.76 -1.68
CA VAL A 399 -10.10 16.04 -0.42
C VAL A 399 -11.34 16.55 0.30
N ASP A 400 -12.22 15.66 0.75
CA ASP A 400 -13.47 15.99 1.42
C ASP A 400 -14.33 17.04 0.64
N GLY A 401 -14.28 16.99 -0.70
CA GLY A 401 -14.99 17.90 -1.59
C GLY A 401 -14.30 19.25 -1.85
N ALA A 402 -13.29 19.62 -1.08
CA ALA A 402 -12.49 20.83 -1.31
C ALA A 402 -11.34 20.58 -2.31
N THR A 403 -11.08 21.55 -3.20
CA THR A 403 -9.95 21.47 -4.13
C THR A 403 -8.64 21.69 -3.39
N GLU A 404 -7.72 20.77 -3.52
CA GLU A 404 -6.35 20.85 -2.98
C GLU A 404 -5.42 21.55 -3.97
N ASN A 405 -4.47 22.34 -3.44
CA ASN A 405 -3.46 22.99 -4.27
C ASN A 405 -2.31 22.03 -4.63
N ILE A 406 -2.66 20.86 -5.18
CA ILE A 406 -1.70 19.89 -5.70
C ILE A 406 -1.58 20.13 -7.20
N LYS A 407 -0.36 20.46 -7.64
CA LYS A 407 -0.08 20.70 -9.05
C LYS A 407 0.58 19.46 -9.65
N PRO A 408 -0.11 18.76 -10.56
CA PRO A 408 0.50 17.68 -11.32
C PRO A 408 1.63 18.22 -12.21
N GLU A 409 2.77 17.58 -12.16
CA GLU A 409 3.87 17.83 -13.09
C GLU A 409 3.66 17.01 -14.36
N LYS A 410 3.58 17.67 -15.51
CA LYS A 410 3.48 16.98 -16.80
C LYS A 410 4.85 16.43 -17.19
N MET A 411 4.95 15.12 -17.27
CA MET A 411 6.17 14.41 -17.68
C MET A 411 6.24 14.22 -19.21
N ASP A 412 5.09 13.90 -19.82
CA ASP A 412 4.89 13.72 -21.25
C ASP A 412 3.41 13.88 -21.60
N ILE A 413 3.03 13.74 -22.89
CA ILE A 413 1.63 13.67 -23.29
C ILE A 413 0.97 12.49 -22.57
N GLY A 414 -0.12 12.77 -21.87
CA GLY A 414 -0.86 11.75 -21.10
C GLY A 414 -0.15 11.25 -19.84
N ARG A 415 1.03 11.73 -19.49
CA ARG A 415 1.76 11.28 -18.31
C ARG A 415 2.03 12.40 -17.32
N TYR A 416 1.52 12.24 -16.12
CA TYR A 416 1.59 13.25 -15.06
C TYR A 416 2.10 12.63 -13.76
N LYS A 417 2.91 13.38 -13.02
CA LYS A 417 3.40 13.00 -11.69
C LYS A 417 2.93 13.99 -10.64
N MET A 418 2.53 13.50 -9.47
CA MET A 418 2.11 14.36 -8.37
C MET A 418 2.54 13.80 -7.02
N THR A 419 2.77 14.69 -6.06
CA THR A 419 3.12 14.35 -4.68
C THR A 419 1.89 14.50 -3.81
N LEU A 420 1.50 13.41 -3.13
CA LEU A 420 0.28 13.34 -2.33
C LEU A 420 0.62 13.05 -0.86
N PRO A 421 0.27 13.95 0.08
CA PRO A 421 0.35 13.68 1.51
C PRO A 421 -0.43 12.44 1.95
N ILE A 422 0.16 11.63 2.83
CA ILE A 422 -0.49 10.46 3.43
C ILE A 422 -1.53 10.90 4.47
N GLY A 423 -2.52 10.06 4.75
CA GLY A 423 -3.58 10.30 5.73
C GLY A 423 -4.83 10.96 5.16
N LYS A 424 -4.93 11.11 3.84
CA LYS A 424 -6.08 11.71 3.15
C LYS A 424 -6.67 10.74 2.12
N ASN A 425 -7.96 10.90 1.84
CA ASN A 425 -8.61 10.22 0.72
C ASN A 425 -8.83 11.22 -0.42
N TYR A 426 -8.22 10.96 -1.56
CA TYR A 426 -8.23 11.84 -2.71
C TYR A 426 -9.25 11.41 -3.75
N LYS A 427 -9.98 12.40 -4.29
CA LYS A 427 -10.72 12.26 -5.55
C LYS A 427 -10.00 13.05 -6.63
N ILE A 428 -9.49 12.35 -7.63
CA ILE A 428 -8.75 12.92 -8.76
C ILE A 428 -9.71 12.98 -9.95
N TYR A 429 -10.05 14.19 -10.36
CA TYR A 429 -10.94 14.46 -11.48
C TYR A 429 -10.08 14.72 -12.72
N LEU A 430 -10.36 13.98 -13.78
CA LEU A 430 -9.75 14.14 -15.08
C LEU A 430 -10.83 14.63 -16.05
N THR A 431 -10.60 15.79 -16.66
CA THR A 431 -11.54 16.38 -17.60
C THR A 431 -10.83 16.75 -18.89
N GLN A 432 -11.42 16.36 -20.02
CA GLN A 432 -10.93 16.62 -21.36
C GLN A 432 -12.12 16.89 -22.28
N ASP A 433 -11.99 17.87 -23.16
CA ASP A 433 -13.05 18.17 -24.13
C ASP A 433 -13.36 16.93 -24.97
N LEU A 434 -14.65 16.67 -25.20
CA LEU A 434 -15.18 15.55 -25.96
C LEU A 434 -15.02 14.15 -25.28
N TYR A 435 -14.66 14.13 -24.00
CA TYR A 435 -14.60 12.92 -23.19
C TYR A 435 -15.56 13.02 -22.01
N GLU A 436 -15.98 11.88 -21.48
CA GLU A 436 -16.72 11.79 -20.24
C GLU A 436 -15.78 12.14 -19.07
N ASP A 437 -16.32 12.81 -18.05
CA ASP A 437 -15.56 13.09 -16.83
C ASP A 437 -15.14 11.80 -16.16
N TYR A 438 -13.85 11.67 -15.85
CA TYR A 438 -13.30 10.53 -15.14
C TYR A 438 -12.94 10.92 -13.72
N VAL A 439 -13.31 10.08 -12.74
CA VAL A 439 -12.98 10.31 -11.33
C VAL A 439 -12.30 9.07 -10.78
N MET A 440 -11.12 9.26 -10.23
CA MET A 440 -10.35 8.23 -9.55
C MET A 440 -10.39 8.47 -8.04
N ASP A 441 -10.77 7.48 -7.25
CA ASP A 441 -10.57 7.46 -5.81
C ASP A 441 -9.16 6.94 -5.50
N PHE A 442 -8.41 7.69 -4.68
CA PHE A 442 -7.07 7.32 -4.26
C PHE A 442 -6.93 7.49 -2.75
N ASP A 443 -7.17 6.40 -2.02
CA ASP A 443 -7.24 6.37 -0.56
C ASP A 443 -5.86 6.14 0.06
N LEU A 444 -5.34 7.17 0.76
CA LEU A 444 -4.11 7.12 1.54
C LEU A 444 -4.37 7.21 3.06
N THR A 445 -5.61 6.98 3.51
CA THR A 445 -5.97 6.97 4.95
C THR A 445 -5.63 5.66 5.63
N ARG A 446 -5.44 4.59 4.87
CA ARG A 446 -5.14 3.25 5.36
C ARG A 446 -3.64 3.03 5.43
N LYS A 447 -3.25 1.84 5.90
CA LYS A 447 -1.86 1.37 5.93
C LYS A 447 -1.22 1.46 4.54
N VAL A 448 -0.39 2.45 4.33
CA VAL A 448 0.28 2.73 3.06
C VAL A 448 1.76 2.38 3.20
N GLN A 449 2.19 1.34 2.51
CA GLN A 449 3.61 1.06 2.35
C GLN A 449 4.21 2.09 1.38
N PHE A 450 5.38 2.65 1.69
CA PHE A 450 6.02 3.60 0.79
C PHE A 450 6.38 2.92 -0.53
N GLN A 451 5.83 3.46 -1.61
CA GLN A 451 6.15 3.09 -2.98
C GLN A 451 5.77 4.24 -3.92
N GLU A 452 6.36 4.26 -5.10
CA GLU A 452 5.82 5.06 -6.20
C GLU A 452 4.59 4.33 -6.75
N PHE A 453 3.48 5.04 -6.82
CA PHE A 453 2.24 4.52 -7.39
C PHE A 453 2.18 4.90 -8.87
N GLU A 454 1.82 3.95 -9.70
CA GLU A 454 1.48 4.19 -11.10
C GLU A 454 0.06 3.71 -11.34
N ARG A 455 -0.75 4.55 -11.98
CA ARG A 455 -2.15 4.26 -12.29
C ARG A 455 -2.46 4.67 -13.71
N ASP A 456 -3.20 3.82 -14.39
CA ASP A 456 -3.74 4.07 -15.70
C ASP A 456 -5.15 4.65 -15.56
N ALA A 457 -5.45 5.67 -16.38
CA ALA A 457 -6.77 6.27 -16.47
C ALA A 457 -7.23 6.23 -17.93
N GLU A 458 -8.23 5.41 -18.19
CA GLU A 458 -8.83 5.22 -19.51
C GLU A 458 -10.03 6.14 -19.67
N LEU A 459 -9.90 7.20 -20.46
CA LEU A 459 -10.98 8.14 -20.70
C LEU A 459 -11.87 7.66 -21.84
N VAL A 460 -13.17 7.72 -21.61
CA VAL A 460 -14.20 7.32 -22.58
C VAL A 460 -14.57 8.54 -23.42
N SER A 461 -14.36 8.45 -24.74
CA SER A 461 -14.76 9.50 -25.66
C SER A 461 -16.30 9.60 -25.74
N MET A 462 -16.83 10.82 -25.72
CA MET A 462 -18.25 11.06 -25.92
C MET A 462 -18.68 10.58 -27.29
N LYS A 463 -19.77 9.84 -27.36
CA LYS A 463 -20.32 9.32 -28.61
C LYS A 463 -21.63 10.06 -28.94
N GLU A 464 -21.91 10.12 -30.24
CA GLU A 464 -23.16 10.60 -30.77
C GLU A 464 -23.63 9.69 -31.91
N ASN A 465 -24.92 9.68 -32.19
CA ASN A 465 -25.48 8.84 -33.21
C ASN A 465 -25.44 9.52 -34.59
N LEU A 466 -24.73 8.92 -35.53
CA LEU A 466 -24.79 9.25 -36.93
C LEU A 466 -25.86 8.37 -37.60
N THR A 467 -26.83 9.01 -38.23
CA THR A 467 -27.87 8.32 -39.01
C THR A 467 -27.52 8.39 -40.50
N ILE A 468 -27.45 7.26 -41.15
CA ILE A 468 -27.20 7.16 -42.59
C ILE A 468 -28.43 6.59 -43.25
N ASN A 469 -29.02 7.35 -44.14
CA ASN A 469 -30.17 6.91 -44.95
C ASN A 469 -29.69 6.73 -46.39
N VAL A 470 -29.86 5.52 -46.89
CA VAL A 470 -29.49 5.16 -48.26
C VAL A 470 -30.76 4.96 -49.08
N ASP A 471 -30.96 5.88 -50.00
CA ASP A 471 -32.09 5.81 -50.97
C ASP A 471 -31.70 5.01 -52.20
N GLY A 472 -32.70 4.37 -52.84
CA GLY A 472 -32.52 3.61 -54.07
C GLY A 472 -32.15 2.15 -53.88
N VAL A 473 -32.07 1.64 -52.62
CA VAL A 473 -31.79 0.22 -52.32
C VAL A 473 -33.05 -0.52 -51.87
N THR A 474 -33.11 -1.81 -52.18
CA THR A 474 -34.24 -2.69 -51.84
C THR A 474 -33.88 -3.79 -50.85
N GLU A 475 -32.61 -3.90 -50.50
CA GLU A 475 -32.05 -4.90 -49.58
C GLU A 475 -31.10 -4.23 -48.60
N PRO A 476 -30.90 -4.81 -47.42
CA PRO A 476 -29.89 -4.34 -46.48
C PRO A 476 -28.52 -4.34 -47.14
N ILE A 477 -27.76 -3.24 -46.98
CA ILE A 477 -26.41 -3.06 -47.55
C ILE A 477 -25.38 -2.73 -46.46
N GLU A 478 -24.15 -3.09 -46.72
CA GLU A 478 -23.02 -2.74 -45.87
C GLU A 478 -22.54 -1.32 -46.15
N ILE A 479 -22.24 -0.60 -45.08
CA ILE A 479 -21.65 0.72 -45.08
C ILE A 479 -20.33 0.65 -44.32
N GLU A 480 -19.26 1.07 -44.96
CA GLU A 480 -17.94 1.21 -44.32
C GLU A 480 -17.77 2.62 -43.81
N ILE A 481 -17.38 2.76 -42.56
CA ILE A 481 -17.16 4.03 -41.88
C ILE A 481 -15.75 4.01 -41.33
N THR A 482 -14.88 4.86 -41.87
CA THR A 482 -13.48 4.98 -41.47
C THR A 482 -13.29 6.22 -40.62
N ASN A 483 -12.80 6.06 -39.40
CA ASN A 483 -12.41 7.20 -38.57
C ASN A 483 -11.03 7.73 -39.02
N LEU A 484 -11.03 8.91 -39.64
CA LEU A 484 -9.81 9.55 -40.16
C LEU A 484 -9.02 10.34 -39.09
N SER A 485 -9.59 10.53 -37.90
CA SER A 485 -8.94 11.20 -36.78
C SER A 485 -8.01 10.28 -36.01
N THR A 486 -8.12 8.97 -36.16
CA THR A 486 -7.28 7.99 -35.50
C THR A 486 -6.04 7.66 -36.34
N LYS A 487 -4.92 7.35 -35.67
CA LYS A 487 -3.65 7.04 -36.32
C LYS A 487 -3.76 5.87 -37.30
N ASP A 488 -4.53 4.85 -36.95
CA ASP A 488 -4.68 3.62 -37.75
C ASP A 488 -5.93 3.63 -38.63
N HIS A 489 -6.63 4.76 -38.77
CA HIS A 489 -7.85 4.92 -39.55
C HIS A 489 -8.85 3.77 -39.30
N TYR A 490 -9.33 3.69 -38.06
CA TYR A 490 -10.20 2.59 -37.63
C TYR A 490 -11.47 2.48 -38.47
N VAL A 491 -11.71 1.30 -39.02
CA VAL A 491 -12.84 1.01 -39.92
C VAL A 491 -13.92 0.25 -39.19
N THR A 492 -15.16 0.73 -39.29
CA THR A 492 -16.38 0.05 -38.78
C THR A 492 -17.30 -0.25 -39.94
N THR A 493 -17.77 -1.47 -40.03
CA THR A 493 -18.82 -1.87 -41.02
C THR A 493 -20.15 -1.96 -40.30
N VAL A 494 -21.19 -1.33 -40.87
CA VAL A 494 -22.58 -1.42 -40.40
C VAL A 494 -23.50 -1.81 -41.56
N THR A 495 -24.59 -2.48 -41.24
CA THR A 495 -25.60 -2.89 -42.26
C THR A 495 -26.85 -2.05 -42.05
N THR A 496 -27.42 -1.54 -43.15
CA THR A 496 -28.71 -0.86 -43.11
C THR A 496 -29.86 -1.82 -42.78
N ASP A 497 -30.92 -1.26 -42.21
CA ASP A 497 -32.18 -1.97 -42.12
C ASP A 497 -32.83 -2.13 -43.51
N LYS A 498 -33.99 -2.83 -43.57
CA LYS A 498 -34.77 -3.04 -44.80
C LYS A 498 -35.30 -1.73 -45.46
N ASN A 499 -35.22 -0.59 -44.74
CA ASN A 499 -35.62 0.72 -45.28
C ASN A 499 -34.40 1.54 -45.69
N GLY A 500 -33.22 0.95 -45.75
CA GLY A 500 -31.99 1.65 -46.11
C GLY A 500 -31.41 2.53 -44.99
N LYS A 501 -31.83 2.35 -43.72
CA LYS A 501 -31.37 3.17 -42.60
C LYS A 501 -30.35 2.44 -41.74
N ALA A 502 -29.24 3.08 -41.42
CA ALA A 502 -28.30 2.67 -40.41
C ALA A 502 -28.12 3.77 -39.35
N VAL A 503 -27.92 3.38 -38.08
CA VAL A 503 -27.57 4.30 -37.00
C VAL A 503 -26.33 3.77 -36.32
N VAL A 504 -25.29 4.57 -36.29
CA VAL A 504 -23.98 4.16 -35.77
C VAL A 504 -23.50 5.16 -34.73
N PRO A 505 -23.02 4.68 -33.56
CA PRO A 505 -22.36 5.56 -32.59
C PRO A 505 -20.98 5.93 -33.11
N VAL A 506 -20.74 7.21 -33.29
CA VAL A 506 -19.45 7.78 -33.69
C VAL A 506 -18.90 8.66 -32.58
N ARG A 507 -17.59 8.84 -32.53
CA ARG A 507 -16.94 9.74 -31.57
C ARG A 507 -17.25 11.18 -31.96
N LYS A 508 -17.67 11.96 -30.98
CA LYS A 508 -17.96 13.37 -31.16
C LYS A 508 -16.66 14.14 -31.50
N GLY A 509 -16.71 14.98 -32.51
CA GLY A 509 -15.57 15.83 -32.91
C GLY A 509 -14.56 15.18 -33.85
N ASP A 510 -14.71 13.90 -34.17
CA ASP A 510 -13.82 13.22 -35.11
C ASP A 510 -14.26 13.42 -36.58
N LYS A 511 -13.35 13.07 -37.48
CA LYS A 511 -13.55 13.12 -38.92
C LYS A 511 -13.74 11.71 -39.46
N TYR A 512 -14.79 11.52 -40.25
CA TYR A 512 -15.16 10.21 -40.79
C TYR A 512 -15.21 10.24 -42.33
N GLU A 513 -14.80 9.16 -42.96
CA GLU A 513 -15.15 8.83 -44.32
C GLU A 513 -16.22 7.75 -44.32
N ILE A 514 -17.30 7.97 -45.05
CA ILE A 514 -18.42 7.05 -45.24
C ILE A 514 -18.34 6.53 -46.65
N ASN A 515 -18.18 5.24 -46.82
CA ASN A 515 -18.08 4.57 -48.09
C ASN A 515 -19.16 3.52 -48.24
N ILE A 516 -19.96 3.59 -49.33
CA ILE A 516 -21.08 2.72 -49.60
C ILE A 516 -20.95 2.20 -51.03
N MET A 517 -20.65 0.92 -51.20
CA MET A 517 -20.39 0.33 -52.53
C MET A 517 -21.03 -1.08 -52.63
N PRO A 518 -22.36 -1.18 -52.73
CA PRO A 518 -23.01 -2.48 -52.87
C PRO A 518 -22.94 -2.99 -54.29
N LYS A 519 -22.92 -4.31 -54.50
CA LYS A 519 -22.91 -4.94 -55.80
C LYS A 519 -24.22 -4.60 -56.55
N GLY A 520 -24.08 -4.18 -57.83
CA GLY A 520 -25.22 -3.84 -58.68
C GLY A 520 -25.76 -2.41 -58.53
N TYR A 521 -25.08 -1.56 -57.74
CA TYR A 521 -25.44 -0.16 -57.55
C TYR A 521 -24.25 0.77 -57.79
N THR A 522 -24.54 2.09 -57.96
CA THR A 522 -23.52 3.11 -57.90
C THR A 522 -22.90 3.15 -56.52
N PHE A 523 -21.79 3.85 -56.34
CA PHE A 523 -21.18 4.06 -55.02
C PHE A 523 -21.46 5.46 -54.50
N TYR A 524 -21.37 5.57 -53.17
CA TYR A 524 -21.41 6.87 -52.46
C TYR A 524 -20.19 6.99 -51.55
N ASN A 525 -19.58 8.16 -51.53
CA ASN A 525 -18.52 8.48 -50.62
C ASN A 525 -18.68 9.91 -50.11
N GLU A 526 -18.57 10.11 -48.80
CA GLU A 526 -18.60 11.42 -48.16
C GLU A 526 -17.61 11.46 -47.02
N THR A 527 -16.88 12.55 -46.91
CA THR A 527 -16.08 12.86 -45.71
C THR A 527 -16.83 13.85 -44.84
N LEU A 528 -17.01 13.47 -43.57
CA LEU A 528 -17.75 14.21 -42.56
C LEU A 528 -16.79 14.67 -41.47
N ASP A 529 -16.68 15.96 -41.20
CA ASP A 529 -15.86 16.55 -40.12
C ASP A 529 -16.75 17.02 -38.99
N LEU A 530 -16.95 16.14 -37.98
CA LEU A 530 -17.84 16.42 -36.84
C LEU A 530 -17.28 17.46 -35.86
N SER A 531 -16.05 17.91 -36.04
CA SER A 531 -15.49 19.02 -35.30
C SER A 531 -15.98 20.38 -35.81
N LYS A 532 -16.34 20.46 -37.10
CA LYS A 532 -16.74 21.69 -37.80
C LYS A 532 -18.22 21.74 -38.13
N GLU A 533 -18.83 20.57 -38.31
CA GLU A 533 -20.18 20.44 -38.81
C GLU A 533 -21.09 19.77 -37.76
N ASN A 534 -22.31 20.29 -37.61
CA ASN A 534 -23.32 19.64 -36.77
C ASN A 534 -24.20 18.68 -37.59
N LYS A 535 -23.62 18.03 -38.60
CA LYS A 535 -24.31 17.09 -39.47
C LYS A 535 -24.38 15.71 -38.81
N ARG A 536 -25.59 15.26 -38.49
CA ARG A 536 -25.87 13.97 -37.85
C ARG A 536 -26.67 13.02 -38.75
N ILE A 537 -26.98 13.45 -39.96
CA ILE A 537 -27.75 12.69 -40.94
C ILE A 537 -27.00 12.76 -42.28
N VAL A 538 -26.68 11.62 -42.80
CA VAL A 538 -26.17 11.44 -44.17
C VAL A 538 -27.27 10.91 -45.03
N LEU A 539 -27.44 11.53 -46.19
CA LEU A 539 -28.42 11.09 -47.21
C LEU A 539 -27.64 10.63 -48.43
N ALA A 540 -27.44 9.33 -48.51
CA ALA A 540 -26.77 8.69 -49.66
C ALA A 540 -27.83 8.25 -50.69
N LYS A 541 -27.61 8.61 -51.95
CA LYS A 541 -28.47 8.15 -53.04
C LYS A 541 -27.69 7.16 -53.90
N LEU A 542 -28.20 5.96 -54.06
CA LEU A 542 -27.64 4.95 -54.95
C LEU A 542 -28.61 4.65 -56.08
N GLU A 543 -28.07 4.39 -57.26
CA GLU A 543 -28.85 4.01 -58.43
C GLU A 543 -28.46 2.62 -58.87
N LYS A 544 -29.46 1.78 -59.18
CA LYS A 544 -29.21 0.44 -59.66
C LYS A 544 -28.51 0.48 -61.02
N LEU A 545 -27.43 -0.25 -61.12
CA LEU A 545 -26.65 -0.34 -62.35
C LEU A 545 -27.30 -1.35 -63.32
N GLN A 546 -27.62 -0.89 -64.52
CA GLN A 546 -28.17 -1.67 -65.63
C GLN A 546 -27.58 -1.21 -66.98
N ALA A 547 -27.93 -1.90 -68.06
CA ALA A 547 -27.54 -1.46 -69.39
C ALA A 547 -27.96 0.01 -69.63
N ASP A 548 -27.08 0.79 -70.22
CA ASP A 548 -27.21 2.22 -70.44
C ASP A 548 -27.11 3.14 -69.20
N SER A 549 -26.92 2.60 -67.99
CA SER A 549 -26.62 3.42 -66.80
C SER A 549 -25.35 4.26 -67.04
N LYS A 550 -25.43 5.55 -66.65
CA LYS A 550 -24.36 6.50 -66.77
C LYS A 550 -24.04 7.10 -65.41
N MET A 551 -22.78 7.34 -65.17
CA MET A 551 -22.28 8.04 -63.98
C MET A 551 -21.23 9.07 -64.40
N GLU A 552 -21.35 10.28 -63.95
CA GLU A 552 -20.31 11.30 -64.09
C GLU A 552 -19.24 11.03 -63.05
N LEU A 553 -17.96 11.10 -63.46
CA LEU A 553 -16.79 10.94 -62.59
C LEU A 553 -16.26 12.35 -62.28
N GLU A 554 -16.83 12.97 -61.20
CA GLU A 554 -16.68 14.40 -60.91
C GLU A 554 -15.25 14.80 -60.58
N ASN A 555 -14.44 13.89 -60.01
CA ASN A 555 -13.09 14.20 -59.54
C ASN A 555 -11.97 13.77 -60.48
N ILE A 556 -12.29 13.41 -61.72
CA ILE A 556 -11.26 13.06 -62.69
C ILE A 556 -10.83 14.30 -63.49
N THR A 557 -9.65 14.79 -63.17
CA THR A 557 -9.05 15.99 -63.78
C THR A 557 -7.74 15.65 -64.50
N PHE A 558 -7.37 16.51 -65.47
CA PHE A 558 -6.16 16.37 -66.23
C PHE A 558 -5.37 17.68 -66.23
N ALA A 559 -4.06 17.61 -66.43
CA ALA A 559 -3.28 18.80 -66.62
C ALA A 559 -3.74 19.58 -67.89
N THR A 560 -3.56 20.90 -67.91
CA THR A 560 -4.01 21.77 -69.00
C THR A 560 -3.45 21.28 -70.32
N ASN A 561 -4.31 21.10 -71.36
CA ASN A 561 -3.96 20.58 -72.67
C ASN A 561 -3.29 19.19 -72.65
N SER A 562 -3.33 18.47 -71.56
CA SER A 562 -2.75 17.12 -71.41
C SER A 562 -3.84 16.07 -71.20
N ALA A 563 -3.45 14.81 -71.40
CA ALA A 563 -4.15 13.61 -71.03
C ALA A 563 -3.53 12.95 -69.79
N ASP A 564 -2.56 13.62 -69.16
CA ASP A 564 -1.96 13.14 -67.90
C ASP A 564 -2.98 13.31 -66.74
N ILE A 565 -3.27 12.23 -66.07
CA ILE A 565 -4.23 12.19 -64.94
C ILE A 565 -3.62 12.92 -63.74
N ALA A 566 -4.33 13.86 -63.20
CA ALA A 566 -3.90 14.56 -61.99
C ALA A 566 -3.85 13.62 -60.79
N SER A 567 -2.90 13.82 -59.85
CA SER A 567 -2.73 12.98 -58.67
C SER A 567 -3.99 12.91 -57.79
N SER A 568 -4.75 13.99 -57.71
CA SER A 568 -6.03 14.08 -57.00
C SER A 568 -7.12 13.18 -57.56
N SER A 569 -6.97 12.68 -58.79
CA SER A 569 -7.97 11.81 -59.44
C SER A 569 -7.77 10.33 -59.16
N TYR A 570 -6.64 9.93 -58.57
CA TYR A 570 -6.37 8.50 -58.38
C TYR A 570 -7.30 7.85 -57.33
N GLU A 571 -7.77 8.60 -56.38
CA GLU A 571 -8.72 8.09 -55.37
C GLU A 571 -10.04 7.70 -56.04
N GLU A 572 -10.63 8.58 -56.85
CA GLU A 572 -11.84 8.32 -57.61
C GLU A 572 -11.67 7.17 -58.62
N LEU A 573 -10.52 7.11 -59.28
CA LEU A 573 -10.20 6.02 -60.20
C LEU A 573 -10.03 4.69 -59.48
N ASN A 574 -9.51 4.65 -58.25
CA ASN A 574 -9.43 3.44 -57.46
C ASN A 574 -10.86 2.97 -57.09
N ARG A 575 -11.75 3.88 -56.66
CA ARG A 575 -13.19 3.53 -56.41
C ARG A 575 -13.85 2.96 -57.64
N LEU A 576 -13.59 3.50 -58.85
CA LEU A 576 -14.07 2.95 -60.09
C LEU A 576 -13.49 1.56 -60.40
N VAL A 577 -12.22 1.30 -60.06
CA VAL A 577 -11.62 -0.04 -60.15
C VAL A 577 -12.35 -1.00 -59.24
N ASP A 578 -12.63 -0.63 -58.01
CA ASP A 578 -13.31 -1.49 -57.04
C ASP A 578 -14.76 -1.76 -57.43
N LEU A 579 -15.47 -0.72 -57.92
CA LEU A 579 -16.80 -0.89 -58.52
C LEU A 579 -16.80 -1.90 -59.66
N LEU A 580 -15.85 -1.83 -60.58
CA LEU A 580 -15.72 -2.71 -61.73
C LEU A 580 -15.26 -4.12 -61.35
N LYS A 581 -14.49 -4.30 -60.30
CA LYS A 581 -14.13 -5.60 -59.74
C LYS A 581 -15.34 -6.26 -59.08
N LEU A 582 -16.10 -5.49 -58.28
CA LEU A 582 -17.31 -5.97 -57.63
C LEU A 582 -18.39 -6.37 -58.63
N ASN A 583 -18.47 -5.68 -59.78
CA ASN A 583 -19.45 -5.86 -60.83
C ASN A 583 -18.76 -6.39 -62.11
N ASP A 584 -18.26 -7.61 -62.07
CA ASP A 584 -17.45 -8.24 -63.08
C ASP A 584 -18.19 -8.53 -64.42
N GLN A 585 -19.50 -8.55 -64.37
CA GLN A 585 -20.38 -8.76 -65.53
C GLN A 585 -20.52 -7.53 -66.45
N PHE A 586 -20.10 -6.31 -66.02
CA PHE A 586 -20.30 -5.10 -66.83
C PHE A 586 -19.18 -4.85 -67.81
N LYS A 587 -19.56 -4.51 -69.06
CA LYS A 587 -18.71 -3.88 -70.07
C LYS A 587 -19.01 -2.40 -70.11
N VAL A 588 -17.98 -1.56 -70.10
CA VAL A 588 -18.14 -0.13 -69.89
C VAL A 588 -17.43 0.72 -70.96
N GLU A 589 -18.04 1.83 -71.30
CA GLU A 589 -17.42 2.91 -72.08
C GLU A 589 -16.99 4.01 -71.10
N ILE A 590 -15.71 4.37 -71.15
CA ILE A 590 -15.17 5.57 -70.52
C ILE A 590 -15.13 6.66 -71.56
N SER A 591 -15.94 7.67 -71.41
CA SER A 591 -16.03 8.76 -72.37
C SER A 591 -15.51 10.08 -71.76
N ALA A 592 -14.75 10.84 -72.56
CA ALA A 592 -14.25 12.14 -72.16
C ALA A 592 -14.76 13.25 -73.07
N HIS A 593 -14.99 14.41 -72.48
CA HIS A 593 -15.58 15.58 -73.08
C HIS A 593 -14.68 16.81 -72.88
N THR A 594 -14.81 17.79 -73.79
CA THR A 594 -14.15 19.11 -73.67
C THR A 594 -15.23 20.20 -73.70
N ASP A 595 -14.81 21.41 -73.33
CA ASP A 595 -15.59 22.63 -73.61
C ASP A 595 -15.49 23.03 -75.07
N ASP A 596 -16.04 24.19 -75.42
CA ASP A 596 -16.10 24.73 -76.77
C ASP A 596 -14.82 25.48 -77.22
N LYS A 597 -13.85 25.66 -76.28
CA LYS A 597 -12.59 26.35 -76.61
C LYS A 597 -11.65 25.46 -77.45
N GLY A 598 -11.17 25.99 -78.56
CA GLY A 598 -10.24 25.29 -79.47
C GLY A 598 -10.91 24.62 -80.66
N ALA A 599 -10.07 24.12 -81.54
CA ALA A 599 -10.50 23.48 -82.83
C ALA A 599 -11.17 22.09 -82.54
N ASP A 600 -12.20 21.75 -83.35
CA ASP A 600 -12.96 20.51 -83.20
C ASP A 600 -12.09 19.26 -83.26
N ALA A 601 -11.23 19.21 -84.24
CA ALA A 601 -10.30 18.09 -84.44
C ALA A 601 -9.27 17.96 -83.29
N TYR A 602 -8.88 19.06 -82.65
CA TYR A 602 -8.01 19.04 -81.49
C TYR A 602 -8.73 18.54 -80.26
N ASN A 603 -9.94 19.05 -79.97
CA ASN A 603 -10.78 18.61 -78.85
C ASN A 603 -11.15 17.17 -78.96
N MET A 604 -11.48 16.65 -80.15
CA MET A 604 -11.73 15.25 -80.40
C MET A 604 -10.54 14.38 -80.03
N LYS A 605 -9.34 14.72 -80.52
CA LYS A 605 -8.09 14.01 -80.21
C LYS A 605 -7.68 14.11 -78.75
N LEU A 606 -7.92 15.24 -78.10
CA LEU A 606 -7.62 15.44 -76.67
C LEU A 606 -8.53 14.61 -75.80
N SER A 607 -9.83 14.64 -76.08
CA SER A 607 -10.81 13.82 -75.30
C SER A 607 -10.55 12.32 -75.50
N ASP A 608 -10.22 11.90 -76.73
CA ASP A 608 -9.90 10.49 -77.00
C ASP A 608 -8.67 10.02 -76.19
N ARG A 609 -7.59 10.83 -76.21
CA ARG A 609 -6.40 10.53 -75.34
C ARG A 609 -6.71 10.49 -73.88
N ARG A 610 -7.58 11.38 -73.38
CA ARG A 610 -8.02 11.39 -71.94
C ARG A 610 -8.79 10.14 -71.59
N ALA A 611 -9.75 9.74 -72.42
CA ALA A 611 -10.50 8.49 -72.22
C ALA A 611 -9.56 7.27 -72.20
N ASN A 612 -8.57 7.24 -73.13
CA ASN A 612 -7.55 6.18 -73.20
C ASN A 612 -6.63 6.19 -71.95
N SER A 613 -6.28 7.34 -71.38
CA SER A 613 -5.47 7.40 -70.16
C SER A 613 -6.22 6.76 -69.00
N VAL A 614 -7.51 7.04 -68.83
CA VAL A 614 -8.35 6.42 -67.77
C VAL A 614 -8.45 4.91 -68.03
N VAL A 615 -8.78 4.48 -69.24
CA VAL A 615 -8.89 3.03 -69.58
C VAL A 615 -7.57 2.31 -69.31
N ASN A 616 -6.44 2.91 -69.67
CA ASN A 616 -5.10 2.36 -69.41
C ASN A 616 -4.85 2.21 -67.90
N TYR A 617 -5.26 3.22 -67.07
CA TYR A 617 -5.19 3.09 -65.61
C TYR A 617 -5.99 1.92 -65.10
N LEU A 618 -7.26 1.78 -65.51
CA LEU A 618 -8.12 0.67 -65.14
C LEU A 618 -7.52 -0.70 -65.49
N ARG A 619 -6.92 -0.79 -66.70
CA ARG A 619 -6.22 -2.02 -67.18
C ARG A 619 -5.01 -2.34 -66.31
N LEU A 620 -4.19 -1.34 -65.94
CA LEU A 620 -3.04 -1.51 -65.05
C LEU A 620 -3.45 -1.97 -63.67
N LYS A 621 -4.67 -1.63 -63.24
CA LYS A 621 -5.26 -2.07 -61.96
C LYS A 621 -6.02 -3.42 -62.07
N GLY A 622 -5.91 -4.11 -63.21
CA GLY A 622 -6.40 -5.48 -63.37
C GLY A 622 -7.79 -5.61 -63.98
N ILE A 623 -8.42 -4.55 -64.50
CA ILE A 623 -9.69 -4.68 -65.22
C ILE A 623 -9.41 -5.21 -66.63
N PRO A 624 -10.09 -6.33 -67.04
CA PRO A 624 -9.88 -6.95 -68.36
C PRO A 624 -10.17 -5.99 -69.52
N SER A 625 -9.31 -6.01 -70.58
CA SER A 625 -9.42 -5.09 -71.71
C SER A 625 -10.71 -5.26 -72.53
N ASN A 626 -11.28 -6.47 -72.57
CA ASN A 626 -12.55 -6.75 -73.24
C ASN A 626 -13.77 -6.09 -72.59
N ARG A 627 -13.60 -5.66 -71.35
CA ARG A 627 -14.62 -4.93 -70.58
C ARG A 627 -14.59 -3.42 -70.78
N LEU A 628 -13.53 -2.87 -71.37
CA LEU A 628 -13.25 -1.45 -71.39
C LEU A 628 -13.27 -0.90 -72.83
N VAL A 629 -14.02 0.16 -73.04
CA VAL A 629 -14.03 0.95 -74.28
C VAL A 629 -13.68 2.40 -73.96
N ALA A 630 -12.67 2.97 -74.64
CA ALA A 630 -12.35 4.40 -74.52
C ALA A 630 -13.01 5.17 -75.66
N LYS A 631 -13.60 6.34 -75.40
CA LYS A 631 -14.21 7.17 -76.44
C LYS A 631 -14.15 8.65 -76.13
N GLY A 632 -13.57 9.40 -77.00
CA GLY A 632 -13.59 10.87 -76.96
C GLY A 632 -14.78 11.43 -77.73
N TYR A 633 -15.47 12.39 -77.12
CA TYR A 633 -16.57 13.09 -77.77
C TYR A 633 -16.26 14.57 -78.08
N GLY A 634 -15.06 15.06 -77.72
CA GLY A 634 -14.71 16.47 -77.85
C GLY A 634 -15.84 17.35 -77.25
N LYS A 635 -16.17 18.41 -77.97
CA LYS A 635 -17.25 19.35 -77.62
C LYS A 635 -18.63 18.97 -78.16
N THR A 636 -18.79 17.80 -78.80
CA THR A 636 -20.02 17.44 -79.56
C THR A 636 -21.18 17.04 -78.63
N LYS A 637 -20.92 16.77 -77.35
CA LYS A 637 -21.96 16.39 -76.37
C LYS A 637 -21.80 17.26 -75.09
N PRO A 638 -22.17 18.56 -75.15
CA PRO A 638 -22.14 19.40 -73.98
C PRO A 638 -23.22 19.00 -72.98
N LEU A 639 -22.89 19.02 -71.67
CA LEU A 639 -23.82 18.78 -70.60
C LEU A 639 -24.73 20.00 -70.35
N VAL A 640 -24.12 21.18 -70.45
CA VAL A 640 -24.74 22.48 -70.31
C VAL A 640 -24.27 23.41 -71.41
N PRO A 641 -25.01 24.50 -71.80
CA PRO A 641 -24.52 25.49 -72.73
C PRO A 641 -23.18 26.14 -72.30
N ASN A 642 -22.21 26.27 -73.18
CA ASN A 642 -20.87 26.84 -72.91
C ASN A 642 -20.91 28.38 -72.74
N THR A 643 -21.79 28.96 -71.96
CA THR A 643 -22.05 30.40 -71.85
C THR A 643 -21.06 31.13 -70.93
N ASN A 644 -20.52 30.46 -69.95
CA ASN A 644 -19.54 30.98 -69.00
C ASN A 644 -18.52 29.93 -68.62
N ASP A 645 -17.48 30.29 -67.84
CA ASP A 645 -16.38 29.38 -67.49
C ASP A 645 -16.80 28.28 -66.51
N GLU A 646 -17.84 28.54 -65.71
CA GLU A 646 -18.42 27.51 -64.82
C GLU A 646 -19.08 26.40 -65.66
N ASN A 647 -19.92 26.75 -66.63
CA ASN A 647 -20.53 25.80 -67.54
C ASN A 647 -19.51 25.06 -68.39
N ARG A 648 -18.43 25.74 -68.85
CA ARG A 648 -17.33 25.09 -69.52
C ARG A 648 -16.62 24.07 -68.62
N ALA A 649 -16.46 24.39 -67.35
CA ALA A 649 -15.89 23.44 -66.38
C ALA A 649 -16.74 22.17 -66.25
N LYS A 650 -18.05 22.30 -66.19
CA LYS A 650 -18.99 21.16 -66.19
C LYS A 650 -18.93 20.31 -67.46
N ASN A 651 -18.64 20.97 -68.63
CA ASN A 651 -18.50 20.24 -69.90
C ASN A 651 -17.15 19.51 -70.02
N ARG A 652 -16.09 19.92 -69.28
CA ARG A 652 -14.80 19.21 -69.16
C ARG A 652 -14.89 18.07 -68.17
N ARG A 653 -15.49 16.95 -68.58
CA ARG A 653 -15.77 15.83 -67.71
C ARG A 653 -15.37 14.47 -68.31
N VAL A 654 -15.36 13.44 -67.46
CA VAL A 654 -15.28 12.04 -67.83
C VAL A 654 -16.56 11.35 -67.36
N GLU A 655 -17.14 10.57 -68.22
CA GLU A 655 -18.34 9.76 -67.93
C GLU A 655 -17.98 8.27 -68.01
N PHE A 656 -18.64 7.49 -67.15
CA PHE A 656 -18.71 6.07 -67.17
C PHE A 656 -20.08 5.65 -67.69
N LYS A 657 -20.14 4.73 -68.66
CA LYS A 657 -21.41 4.19 -69.19
C LYS A 657 -21.34 2.67 -69.29
N ILE A 658 -22.35 1.96 -68.78
CA ILE A 658 -22.50 0.52 -69.00
C ILE A 658 -23.04 0.28 -70.40
N ILE A 659 -22.28 -0.46 -71.23
CA ILE A 659 -22.62 -0.75 -72.65
C ILE A 659 -22.92 -2.20 -72.89
N GLY A 660 -22.88 -3.06 -71.89
CA GLY A 660 -23.23 -4.46 -71.93
C GLY A 660 -23.12 -5.12 -70.56
N THR A 661 -23.90 -6.18 -70.35
CA THR A 661 -23.96 -6.94 -69.11
C THR A 661 -23.51 -8.41 -69.28
N ASP A 662 -23.22 -8.85 -70.45
CA ASP A 662 -22.74 -10.22 -70.76
C ASP A 662 -21.29 -10.16 -71.27
N LEU A 663 -20.43 -10.96 -70.67
CA LEU A 663 -19.05 -11.19 -71.10
C LEU A 663 -18.90 -12.57 -71.71
#